data_b8f257d79ed141bc5d74fb0ac8304856
#
_entry.id   b8f257d79ed141bc5d74fb0ac8304856
#
_cell.length_a   1.000
_cell.length_b   1.000
_cell.length_c   1.000
_cell.angle_alpha   90.00
_cell.angle_beta   90.00
_cell.angle_gamma   90.00
#
_symmetry.space_group_name_H-M   'P 1'
#
loop_
_entity.id
_entity.type
_entity.pdbx_description
1 polymer ?
#
loop_
_entity_poly.entity_id
_entity_poly.type
_entity_poly.pdbx_seq_one_letter_code
_entity_poly.pdbx_strand_id
1 'polypeptide(L)'
;MKKLIALFLFLAPAAFAQERFLPVAVWYGGGKARAPMLAPDPLAHKEEWRKDIQAIKGVGFNTVRAWVDWATAEPVEGEYHFETLDQIAELAQEEGLHMLVQVYIDSAPDWVGRKYPDSHFVSISGEVMPSNAAPGFCFDHPGVHKAILGFYSALATHMKTKPAVIGWDLWSEPSIVNWAAAPYMKNPEFCFCPYTVARFRTWLQQKYGTLDALNRAWYRRFEKWEDVEPNRLSTILSYTDFIDWREFIVDKISQDLHMKYEAVKSVAPEDLVTSHAAAPSLFTSPLDGYGAPDDWQAAGMVDYWGTSLYPKHSNPVGRDAIWRASLLDFSRSACETKENGFFIGELQAGFGTYALRLSGTVTPSDERDWMWSAFARGAKGLSVYAWYPMSSGYESGGYGLIMLDGTITDRARTAGKVAKAISSNQQLFLDARPIAAQVAIVYNPLSYFVGGRQAMPGSLAQGETGSMEQKSLQGYYRALFPANVPVDFVHIDQIAQGKAGRYKLIILPYPLMLSEAATKGLIEYVRGGGALVTEARAAWNDERGRAQDVIPGGGLSDVCKCRETLAQQTVSGKTDITTASGKIRGALWEEVLTPKQGAKVVGTFADGSPAIVESPFGKGKMMAIGTFVGTSFDSDRDEPTATFIRGLLDWAGVRRPFSADRNIELRAMKSGNATMIFAFNHGDSSVTSNIAVSLPDGTYNVRDLETGQTFPTKSEGGKLTLSREFAAQDVWAASIER
;
A
#
# COMPACT_ATOMS: atom_id res chain seq x y z
N MET A 1 13.11 -61.15 36.77
CA MET A 1 11.94 -60.30 36.44
C MET A 1 12.36 -59.26 35.46
N LYS A 2 12.13 -59.53 34.17
CA LYS A 2 12.47 -58.58 33.06
C LYS A 2 11.26 -57.65 32.87
N LYS A 3 11.47 -56.33 33.04
CA LYS A 3 10.45 -55.29 32.72
C LYS A 3 10.49 -55.01 31.23
N LEU A 4 9.41 -55.34 30.52
CA LEU A 4 9.12 -54.86 29.15
C LEU A 4 8.73 -53.36 29.23
N ILE A 5 9.47 -52.50 28.55
CA ILE A 5 9.08 -51.10 28.29
C ILE A 5 8.40 -51.13 26.93
N ALA A 6 7.10 -50.89 26.91
CA ALA A 6 6.33 -50.66 25.68
C ALA A 6 6.57 -49.23 25.19
N LEU A 7 7.22 -49.11 24.04
CA LEU A 7 7.42 -47.82 23.33
C LEU A 7 6.15 -47.48 22.56
N PHE A 8 5.33 -46.56 23.04
CA PHE A 8 4.23 -45.98 22.28
C PHE A 8 4.80 -44.97 21.29
N LEU A 9 4.90 -45.37 20.04
CA LEU A 9 5.09 -44.42 18.92
C LEU A 9 3.78 -43.63 18.74
N PHE A 10 3.78 -42.40 19.19
CA PHE A 10 2.78 -41.41 18.76
C PHE A 10 3.10 -41.03 17.30
N LEU A 11 2.36 -41.62 16.37
CA LEU A 11 2.25 -41.10 15.02
C LEU A 11 1.51 -39.75 15.14
N ALA A 12 2.24 -38.61 15.13
CA ALA A 12 1.64 -37.34 14.87
C ALA A 12 0.96 -37.40 13.49
N PRO A 13 -0.30 -36.96 13.34
CA PRO A 13 -0.90 -36.84 12.02
C PRO A 13 0.01 -35.90 11.21
N ALA A 14 0.46 -36.37 10.05
CA ALA A 14 1.06 -35.48 9.06
C ALA A 14 0.01 -34.39 8.74
N ALA A 15 0.21 -33.17 9.22
CA ALA A 15 -0.53 -32.03 8.74
C ALA A 15 -0.24 -31.96 7.23
N PHE A 16 -1.24 -32.30 6.43
CA PHE A 16 -1.19 -32.00 5.01
C PHE A 16 -1.10 -30.48 4.92
N ALA A 17 0.11 -29.94 4.66
CA ALA A 17 0.25 -28.55 4.31
C ALA A 17 -0.67 -28.31 3.11
N GLN A 18 -1.66 -27.44 3.29
CA GLN A 18 -2.56 -27.05 2.20
C GLN A 18 -1.69 -26.62 1.02
N GLU A 19 -1.93 -27.18 -0.16
CA GLU A 19 -1.15 -26.85 -1.35
C GLU A 19 -1.28 -25.34 -1.58
N ARG A 20 -0.15 -24.64 -1.60
CA ARG A 20 -0.13 -23.17 -1.80
C ARG A 20 -0.83 -22.84 -3.11
N PHE A 21 -1.90 -22.06 -3.03
CA PHE A 21 -2.72 -21.66 -4.16
C PHE A 21 -2.56 -20.17 -4.46
N LEU A 22 -2.59 -19.80 -5.74
CA LEU A 22 -2.49 -18.42 -6.21
C LEU A 22 -3.84 -17.96 -6.77
N PRO A 23 -4.65 -17.20 -5.99
CA PRO A 23 -5.94 -16.75 -6.46
C PRO A 23 -5.81 -15.66 -7.52
N VAL A 24 -6.39 -15.88 -8.68
CA VAL A 24 -6.67 -14.85 -9.70
C VAL A 24 -8.18 -14.76 -9.79
N ALA A 25 -8.72 -13.87 -8.97
CA ALA A 25 -10.14 -13.79 -8.69
C ALA A 25 -10.85 -12.71 -9.50
N VAL A 26 -12.15 -12.88 -9.63
CA VAL A 26 -13.05 -11.79 -10.02
C VAL A 26 -14.16 -11.67 -8.98
N TRP A 27 -14.51 -10.43 -8.63
CA TRP A 27 -15.61 -10.15 -7.73
C TRP A 27 -16.95 -10.47 -8.41
N TYR A 28 -17.77 -11.28 -7.74
CA TYR A 28 -19.04 -11.77 -8.24
C TYR A 28 -20.11 -11.73 -7.14
N GLY A 29 -21.10 -10.86 -7.30
CA GLY A 29 -22.11 -10.61 -6.27
C GLY A 29 -23.34 -11.53 -6.33
N GLY A 30 -23.31 -12.63 -7.11
CA GLY A 30 -24.51 -13.42 -7.39
C GLY A 30 -25.40 -12.72 -8.42
N GLY A 31 -25.20 -13.06 -9.70
CA GLY A 31 -25.83 -12.33 -10.80
C GLY A 31 -25.40 -10.86 -10.82
N LYS A 32 -26.36 -9.95 -10.94
CA LYS A 32 -26.13 -8.50 -11.03
C LYS A 32 -26.21 -7.78 -9.67
N ALA A 33 -26.40 -8.50 -8.58
CA ALA A 33 -26.46 -7.91 -7.24
C ALA A 33 -25.06 -7.60 -6.68
N ARG A 34 -25.00 -6.73 -5.68
CA ARG A 34 -23.74 -6.45 -4.97
C ARG A 34 -23.30 -7.60 -4.08
N ALA A 35 -24.26 -8.30 -3.48
CA ALA A 35 -24.02 -9.49 -2.69
C ALA A 35 -25.13 -10.51 -2.99
N PRO A 36 -24.87 -11.83 -2.88
CA PRO A 36 -25.83 -12.84 -3.25
C PRO A 36 -27.15 -12.73 -2.48
N MET A 37 -27.11 -12.36 -1.21
CA MET A 37 -28.30 -12.15 -0.37
C MET A 37 -29.11 -10.89 -0.73
N LEU A 38 -28.57 -9.99 -1.55
CA LEU A 38 -29.24 -8.77 -2.01
C LEU A 38 -29.92 -8.93 -3.37
N ALA A 39 -29.79 -10.10 -4.00
CA ALA A 39 -30.53 -10.40 -5.24
C ALA A 39 -32.02 -10.66 -4.93
N PRO A 40 -32.95 -10.22 -5.79
CA PRO A 40 -34.35 -10.65 -5.67
C PRO A 40 -34.45 -12.17 -5.81
N ASP A 41 -35.17 -12.83 -4.91
CA ASP A 41 -35.38 -14.29 -4.91
C ASP A 41 -34.09 -15.11 -5.20
N PRO A 42 -32.99 -14.88 -4.44
CA PRO A 42 -31.65 -15.29 -4.84
C PRO A 42 -31.53 -16.80 -5.06
N LEU A 43 -32.22 -17.63 -4.28
CA LEU A 43 -32.18 -19.08 -4.41
C LEU A 43 -32.86 -19.60 -5.68
N ALA A 44 -33.73 -18.81 -6.33
CA ALA A 44 -34.36 -19.17 -7.60
C ALA A 44 -33.41 -19.02 -8.80
N HIS A 45 -32.27 -18.33 -8.66
CA HIS A 45 -31.34 -18.00 -9.74
C HIS A 45 -30.16 -18.97 -9.87
N LYS A 46 -30.20 -20.16 -9.27
CA LYS A 46 -29.07 -21.12 -9.26
C LYS A 46 -28.51 -21.41 -10.66
N GLU A 47 -29.38 -21.65 -11.67
CA GLU A 47 -28.91 -21.95 -13.01
C GLU A 47 -28.39 -20.73 -13.78
N GLU A 48 -28.84 -19.53 -13.47
CA GLU A 48 -28.27 -18.29 -13.99
C GLU A 48 -26.87 -18.08 -13.43
N TRP A 49 -26.70 -18.22 -12.12
CA TRP A 49 -25.40 -18.11 -11.46
C TRP A 49 -24.42 -19.19 -11.90
N ARG A 50 -24.92 -20.41 -12.19
CA ARG A 50 -24.08 -21.48 -12.79
C ARG A 50 -23.49 -21.04 -14.12
N LYS A 51 -24.30 -20.44 -15.02
CA LYS A 51 -23.81 -19.91 -16.30
C LYS A 51 -22.78 -18.82 -16.13
N ASP A 52 -22.97 -17.93 -15.16
CA ASP A 52 -22.00 -16.89 -14.86
C ASP A 52 -20.67 -17.48 -14.38
N ILE A 53 -20.70 -18.43 -13.44
CA ILE A 53 -19.50 -19.10 -12.92
C ILE A 53 -18.78 -19.90 -14.02
N GLN A 54 -19.54 -20.58 -14.90
CA GLN A 54 -18.98 -21.22 -16.09
C GLN A 54 -18.31 -20.21 -17.04
N ALA A 55 -18.92 -19.02 -17.22
CA ALA A 55 -18.34 -17.98 -18.04
C ALA A 55 -17.07 -17.40 -17.42
N ILE A 56 -17.05 -17.17 -16.11
CA ILE A 56 -15.87 -16.73 -15.34
C ILE A 56 -14.70 -17.71 -15.55
N LYS A 57 -14.96 -19.01 -15.34
CA LYS A 57 -13.98 -20.09 -15.60
C LYS A 57 -13.56 -20.13 -17.07
N GLY A 58 -14.53 -20.07 -17.98
CA GLY A 58 -14.30 -20.13 -19.42
C GLY A 58 -13.43 -19.00 -19.93
N VAL A 59 -13.53 -17.82 -19.35
CA VAL A 59 -12.67 -16.66 -19.62
C VAL A 59 -11.25 -16.92 -19.11
N GLY A 60 -11.06 -17.58 -17.95
CA GLY A 60 -9.75 -17.98 -17.47
C GLY A 60 -9.44 -17.71 -15.99
N PHE A 61 -10.38 -17.17 -15.23
CA PHE A 61 -10.22 -16.97 -13.79
C PHE A 61 -10.31 -18.31 -13.04
N ASN A 62 -9.64 -18.40 -11.90
CA ASN A 62 -9.62 -19.61 -11.07
C ASN A 62 -10.36 -19.45 -9.73
N THR A 63 -10.80 -18.24 -9.40
CA THR A 63 -11.41 -17.89 -8.12
C THR A 63 -12.53 -16.86 -8.31
N VAL A 64 -13.61 -17.00 -7.56
CA VAL A 64 -14.62 -15.97 -7.36
C VAL A 64 -14.47 -15.35 -5.99
N ARG A 65 -14.73 -14.04 -5.87
CA ARG A 65 -14.79 -13.34 -4.59
C ARG A 65 -16.23 -12.88 -4.38
N ALA A 66 -16.88 -13.38 -3.34
CA ALA A 66 -18.28 -13.07 -3.06
C ALA A 66 -18.43 -12.30 -1.75
N TRP A 67 -19.35 -11.36 -1.75
CA TRP A 67 -19.59 -10.45 -0.66
C TRP A 67 -20.66 -10.97 0.30
N VAL A 68 -20.46 -10.77 1.61
CA VAL A 68 -21.45 -11.03 2.65
C VAL A 68 -21.88 -9.72 3.27
N ASP A 69 -23.15 -9.40 3.13
CA ASP A 69 -23.78 -8.25 3.76
C ASP A 69 -24.29 -8.63 5.15
N TRP A 70 -23.72 -8.04 6.21
CA TRP A 70 -24.04 -8.42 7.59
C TRP A 70 -25.51 -8.15 7.93
N ALA A 71 -26.05 -6.99 7.53
CA ALA A 71 -27.43 -6.62 7.85
C ALA A 71 -28.45 -7.64 7.34
N THR A 72 -28.21 -8.20 6.14
CA THR A 72 -29.10 -9.19 5.50
C THR A 72 -28.78 -10.61 5.98
N ALA A 73 -27.52 -10.88 6.30
CA ALA A 73 -27.11 -12.21 6.76
C ALA A 73 -27.45 -12.49 8.23
N GLU A 74 -27.65 -11.46 9.07
CA GLU A 74 -28.06 -11.58 10.49
C GLU A 74 -29.14 -10.53 10.82
N PRO A 75 -30.32 -10.57 10.19
CA PRO A 75 -31.37 -9.57 10.42
C PRO A 75 -31.94 -9.59 11.84
N VAL A 76 -31.82 -10.72 12.54
CA VAL A 76 -32.14 -10.92 13.94
C VAL A 76 -30.91 -11.48 14.64
N GLU A 77 -30.62 -10.99 15.84
CA GLU A 77 -29.43 -11.41 16.61
C GLU A 77 -29.34 -12.93 16.74
N GLY A 78 -28.27 -13.52 16.22
CA GLY A 78 -28.01 -14.96 16.27
C GLY A 78 -28.77 -15.81 15.25
N GLU A 79 -29.57 -15.21 14.39
CA GLU A 79 -30.25 -15.91 13.27
C GLU A 79 -29.51 -15.63 11.97
N TYR A 80 -28.73 -16.61 11.50
CA TYR A 80 -27.83 -16.46 10.35
C TYR A 80 -28.45 -17.04 9.09
N HIS A 81 -28.36 -16.31 7.98
CA HIS A 81 -28.84 -16.66 6.64
C HIS A 81 -27.68 -16.67 5.64
N PHE A 82 -27.04 -17.83 5.47
CA PHE A 82 -25.89 -18.02 4.58
C PHE A 82 -26.21 -18.85 3.34
N GLU A 83 -27.48 -19.23 3.10
CA GLU A 83 -27.90 -20.17 2.05
C GLU A 83 -27.53 -19.66 0.64
N THR A 84 -27.55 -18.35 0.42
CA THR A 84 -27.17 -17.75 -0.87
C THR A 84 -25.67 -17.81 -1.11
N LEU A 85 -24.88 -17.66 -0.03
CA LEU A 85 -23.43 -17.81 -0.09
C LEU A 85 -23.05 -19.28 -0.31
N ASP A 86 -23.79 -20.20 0.31
CA ASP A 86 -23.66 -21.66 0.08
C ASP A 86 -23.86 -21.98 -1.39
N GLN A 87 -24.87 -21.42 -2.01
CA GLN A 87 -25.17 -21.66 -3.43
C GLN A 87 -23.97 -21.24 -4.33
N ILE A 88 -23.33 -20.11 -4.06
CA ILE A 88 -22.14 -19.70 -4.82
C ILE A 88 -20.98 -20.65 -4.57
N ALA A 89 -20.74 -21.02 -3.30
CA ALA A 89 -19.65 -21.95 -2.92
C ALA A 89 -19.84 -23.33 -3.58
N GLU A 90 -21.05 -23.86 -3.58
CA GLU A 90 -21.40 -25.11 -4.26
C GLU A 90 -21.17 -25.04 -5.77
N LEU A 91 -21.66 -23.98 -6.43
CA LEU A 91 -21.47 -23.78 -7.85
C LEU A 91 -19.98 -23.58 -8.21
N ALA A 92 -19.23 -22.86 -7.41
CA ALA A 92 -17.78 -22.72 -7.59
C ALA A 92 -17.09 -24.09 -7.50
N GLN A 93 -17.46 -24.91 -6.51
CA GLN A 93 -16.91 -26.28 -6.35
C GLN A 93 -17.28 -27.18 -7.53
N GLU A 94 -18.54 -27.19 -7.94
CA GLU A 94 -19.03 -28.01 -9.07
C GLU A 94 -18.30 -27.67 -10.37
N GLU A 95 -18.01 -26.41 -10.59
CA GLU A 95 -17.28 -25.91 -11.76
C GLU A 95 -15.74 -25.94 -11.56
N GLY A 96 -15.22 -26.33 -10.40
CA GLY A 96 -13.79 -26.42 -10.11
C GLY A 96 -13.10 -25.04 -10.01
N LEU A 97 -13.81 -24.07 -9.49
CA LEU A 97 -13.27 -22.78 -9.04
C LEU A 97 -13.11 -22.76 -7.52
N HIS A 98 -12.31 -21.84 -7.05
CA HIS A 98 -12.21 -21.51 -5.62
C HIS A 98 -13.03 -20.25 -5.30
N MET A 99 -13.22 -20.00 -3.98
CA MET A 99 -13.96 -18.86 -3.49
C MET A 99 -13.19 -18.15 -2.36
N LEU A 100 -13.15 -16.81 -2.45
CA LEU A 100 -12.80 -15.91 -1.35
C LEU A 100 -14.07 -15.28 -0.80
N VAL A 101 -14.23 -15.29 0.51
CA VAL A 101 -15.36 -14.65 1.20
C VAL A 101 -14.96 -13.25 1.62
N GLN A 102 -15.65 -12.24 1.11
CA GLN A 102 -15.48 -10.86 1.57
C GLN A 102 -16.56 -10.50 2.59
N VAL A 103 -16.15 -9.92 3.70
CA VAL A 103 -17.09 -9.52 4.76
C VAL A 103 -17.31 -8.01 4.75
N TYR A 104 -18.58 -7.59 4.69
CA TYR A 104 -18.97 -6.19 4.73
C TYR A 104 -19.78 -5.88 6.00
N ILE A 105 -19.05 -5.47 7.03
CA ILE A 105 -19.62 -5.18 8.36
C ILE A 105 -20.14 -3.75 8.49
N ASP A 106 -19.81 -2.86 7.55
CA ASP A 106 -20.34 -1.48 7.57
C ASP A 106 -21.85 -1.46 7.31
N SER A 107 -22.39 -2.51 6.65
CA SER A 107 -23.81 -2.80 6.59
C SER A 107 -24.24 -3.52 7.86
N ALA A 108 -24.45 -2.78 8.94
CA ALA A 108 -24.84 -3.35 10.23
C ALA A 108 -26.36 -3.55 10.34
N PRO A 109 -26.82 -4.67 10.95
CA PRO A 109 -28.24 -4.90 11.12
C PRO A 109 -28.85 -3.93 12.15
N ASP A 110 -30.10 -3.54 11.91
CA ASP A 110 -30.84 -2.56 12.75
C ASP A 110 -30.94 -2.95 14.22
N TRP A 111 -30.90 -4.26 14.53
CA TRP A 111 -30.98 -4.71 15.91
C TRP A 111 -29.77 -4.23 16.74
N VAL A 112 -28.59 -4.04 16.11
CA VAL A 112 -27.40 -3.52 16.78
C VAL A 112 -27.65 -2.11 17.30
N GLY A 113 -28.16 -1.21 16.46
CA GLY A 113 -28.47 0.17 16.85
C GLY A 113 -29.60 0.27 17.87
N ARG A 114 -30.61 -0.62 17.79
CA ARG A 114 -31.69 -0.68 18.80
C ARG A 114 -31.20 -1.17 20.16
N LYS A 115 -30.28 -2.15 20.14
CA LYS A 115 -29.74 -2.75 21.37
C LYS A 115 -28.67 -1.87 22.01
N TYR A 116 -27.90 -1.15 21.20
CA TYR A 116 -26.78 -0.32 21.64
C TYR A 116 -26.90 1.12 21.08
N PRO A 117 -27.87 1.92 21.58
CA PRO A 117 -28.20 3.23 20.99
C PRO A 117 -27.10 4.29 21.18
N ASP A 118 -26.13 4.05 22.05
CA ASP A 118 -24.98 4.91 22.33
C ASP A 118 -23.69 4.48 21.55
N SER A 119 -23.83 3.55 20.59
CA SER A 119 -22.69 3.00 19.83
C SER A 119 -22.38 3.74 18.53
N HIS A 120 -23.07 4.84 18.23
CA HIS A 120 -22.83 5.60 16.99
C HIS A 120 -21.43 6.23 16.95
N PHE A 121 -20.91 6.41 15.74
CA PHE A 121 -19.71 7.22 15.54
C PHE A 121 -19.99 8.69 15.87
N VAL A 122 -18.99 9.34 16.45
CA VAL A 122 -19.06 10.77 16.80
C VAL A 122 -17.90 11.49 16.13
N SER A 123 -18.19 12.55 15.38
CA SER A 123 -17.16 13.34 14.69
C SER A 123 -16.38 14.22 15.69
N ILE A 124 -15.29 14.83 15.21
CA ILE A 124 -14.48 15.80 15.96
C ILE A 124 -15.31 16.99 16.47
N SER A 125 -16.34 17.41 15.71
CA SER A 125 -17.28 18.48 16.10
C SER A 125 -18.40 18.04 17.02
N GLY A 126 -18.47 16.76 17.40
CA GLY A 126 -19.50 16.20 18.27
C GLY A 126 -20.77 15.77 17.55
N GLU A 127 -20.81 15.81 16.22
CA GLU A 127 -21.96 15.31 15.47
C GLU A 127 -22.02 13.79 15.54
N VAL A 128 -23.21 13.27 15.83
CA VAL A 128 -23.50 11.83 15.84
C VAL A 128 -23.80 11.40 14.40
N MET A 129 -23.08 10.39 13.91
CA MET A 129 -23.30 9.86 12.58
C MET A 129 -24.47 8.86 12.59
N PRO A 130 -25.56 9.13 11.86
CA PRO A 130 -26.65 8.16 11.75
C PRO A 130 -26.17 6.93 10.96
N SER A 131 -26.71 5.76 11.31
CA SER A 131 -26.51 4.54 10.55
C SER A 131 -27.82 4.02 9.99
N ASN A 132 -27.85 3.88 8.64
CA ASN A 132 -28.96 3.26 7.88
C ASN A 132 -28.33 2.24 6.94
N ALA A 133 -28.02 1.04 7.43
CA ALA A 133 -27.27 0.01 6.74
C ALA A 133 -25.77 0.33 6.50
N ALA A 134 -25.35 1.59 6.53
CA ALA A 134 -23.97 2.04 6.54
C ALA A 134 -23.92 3.41 7.24
N PRO A 135 -22.82 3.77 7.93
CA PRO A 135 -21.53 3.07 8.04
C PRO A 135 -21.45 2.07 9.21
N GLY A 136 -22.55 1.63 9.79
CA GLY A 136 -22.56 0.77 10.96
C GLY A 136 -22.34 1.51 12.27
N PHE A 137 -21.69 0.86 13.23
CA PHE A 137 -21.56 1.34 14.60
C PHE A 137 -20.10 1.22 15.08
N CYS A 138 -19.75 2.00 16.11
CA CYS A 138 -18.39 2.06 16.62
C CYS A 138 -17.94 0.73 17.23
N PHE A 139 -16.89 0.15 16.68
CA PHE A 139 -16.31 -1.12 17.11
C PHE A 139 -15.76 -1.09 18.55
N ASP A 140 -15.46 0.09 19.11
CA ASP A 140 -14.98 0.22 20.48
C ASP A 140 -16.13 0.08 21.52
N HIS A 141 -17.39 0.15 21.09
CA HIS A 141 -18.51 -0.15 21.99
C HIS A 141 -18.52 -1.66 22.31
N PRO A 142 -18.49 -2.09 23.60
CA PRO A 142 -18.33 -3.50 23.97
C PRO A 142 -19.36 -4.44 23.36
N GLY A 143 -20.61 -4.00 23.25
CA GLY A 143 -21.69 -4.78 22.64
C GLY A 143 -21.53 -4.94 21.13
N VAL A 144 -21.14 -3.87 20.42
CA VAL A 144 -20.88 -3.91 18.98
C VAL A 144 -19.65 -4.77 18.68
N HIS A 145 -18.59 -4.61 19.48
CA HIS A 145 -17.39 -5.44 19.41
C HIS A 145 -17.73 -6.94 19.47
N LYS A 146 -18.50 -7.33 20.49
CA LYS A 146 -18.95 -8.73 20.65
C LYS A 146 -19.81 -9.20 19.48
N ALA A 147 -20.72 -8.36 18.98
CA ALA A 147 -21.60 -8.71 17.85
C ALA A 147 -20.78 -8.94 16.57
N ILE A 148 -19.88 -8.03 16.22
CA ILE A 148 -19.04 -8.13 15.01
C ILE A 148 -18.15 -9.38 15.09
N LEU A 149 -17.41 -9.61 16.17
CA LEU A 149 -16.56 -10.79 16.29
C LEU A 149 -17.37 -12.08 16.33
N GLY A 150 -18.55 -12.06 16.93
CA GLY A 150 -19.51 -13.18 16.91
C GLY A 150 -19.95 -13.52 15.49
N PHE A 151 -20.28 -12.52 14.68
CA PHE A 151 -20.63 -12.70 13.27
C PHE A 151 -19.48 -13.32 12.46
N TYR A 152 -18.25 -12.81 12.60
CA TYR A 152 -17.07 -13.40 11.93
C TYR A 152 -16.87 -14.87 12.31
N SER A 153 -16.99 -15.18 13.60
CA SER A 153 -16.82 -16.57 14.09
C SER A 153 -17.93 -17.50 13.59
N ALA A 154 -19.19 -17.04 13.57
CA ALA A 154 -20.32 -17.80 13.06
C ALA A 154 -20.18 -18.07 11.55
N LEU A 155 -19.87 -17.03 10.78
CA LEU A 155 -19.66 -17.14 9.34
C LEU A 155 -18.47 -18.08 9.02
N ALA A 156 -17.35 -17.95 9.73
CA ALA A 156 -16.19 -18.81 9.53
C ALA A 156 -16.50 -20.27 9.91
N THR A 157 -17.27 -20.51 10.99
CA THR A 157 -17.71 -21.85 11.39
C THR A 157 -18.55 -22.50 10.29
N HIS A 158 -19.42 -21.73 9.64
CA HIS A 158 -20.26 -22.20 8.55
C HIS A 158 -19.42 -22.46 7.28
N MET A 159 -18.65 -21.48 6.83
CA MET A 159 -17.96 -21.52 5.54
C MET A 159 -16.77 -22.48 5.49
N LYS A 160 -16.11 -22.80 6.61
CA LYS A 160 -15.04 -23.80 6.64
C LYS A 160 -15.48 -25.20 6.21
N THR A 161 -16.80 -25.45 6.16
CA THR A 161 -17.36 -26.73 5.67
C THR A 161 -17.48 -26.77 4.14
N LYS A 162 -17.20 -25.68 3.43
CA LYS A 162 -17.35 -25.54 1.99
C LYS A 162 -15.99 -25.70 1.30
N PRO A 163 -15.73 -26.79 0.56
CA PRO A 163 -14.39 -27.08 0.00
C PRO A 163 -13.89 -26.04 -1.01
N ALA A 164 -14.77 -25.30 -1.67
CA ALA A 164 -14.39 -24.24 -2.60
C ALA A 164 -13.79 -23.01 -1.88
N VAL A 165 -14.13 -22.80 -0.61
CA VAL A 165 -13.64 -21.65 0.15
C VAL A 165 -12.18 -21.89 0.55
N ILE A 166 -11.30 -21.01 0.08
CA ILE A 166 -9.85 -21.07 0.35
C ILE A 166 -9.38 -19.92 1.24
N GLY A 167 -10.22 -18.95 1.50
CA GLY A 167 -9.83 -17.79 2.31
C GLY A 167 -10.82 -16.63 2.30
N TRP A 168 -10.34 -15.54 2.83
CA TRP A 168 -11.14 -14.38 3.24
C TRP A 168 -10.51 -13.09 2.73
N ASP A 169 -11.32 -12.17 2.22
CA ASP A 169 -11.03 -10.76 2.21
C ASP A 169 -11.74 -10.13 3.42
N LEU A 170 -11.00 -10.07 4.51
CA LEU A 170 -11.57 -9.91 5.84
C LEU A 170 -12.24 -8.56 6.07
N TRP A 171 -11.58 -7.51 5.61
CA TRP A 171 -12.04 -6.13 5.70
C TRP A 171 -11.48 -5.36 4.52
N SER A 172 -12.32 -5.15 3.53
CA SER A 172 -11.98 -4.35 2.35
C SER A 172 -11.84 -2.89 2.75
N GLU A 173 -10.73 -2.27 2.40
CA GLU A 173 -10.44 -0.85 2.59
C GLU A 173 -10.67 -0.36 4.04
N PRO A 174 -9.96 -0.95 5.04
CA PRO A 174 -10.17 -0.66 6.44
C PRO A 174 -10.14 0.84 6.76
N SER A 175 -11.17 1.30 7.43
CA SER A 175 -11.33 2.68 7.90
C SER A 175 -12.22 2.69 9.15
N ILE A 176 -12.13 3.74 9.99
CA ILE A 176 -13.01 3.84 11.18
C ILE A 176 -14.45 4.05 10.73
N VAL A 177 -14.66 4.96 9.80
CA VAL A 177 -15.93 5.20 9.13
C VAL A 177 -15.71 5.06 7.64
N ASN A 178 -16.58 4.32 6.97
CA ASN A 178 -16.50 4.12 5.52
C ASN A 178 -16.35 5.45 4.79
N TRP A 179 -15.35 5.52 3.91
CA TRP A 179 -15.00 6.73 3.15
C TRP A 179 -16.17 7.28 2.31
N ALA A 180 -17.11 6.44 1.90
CA ALA A 180 -18.29 6.86 1.14
C ALA A 180 -19.34 7.57 2.02
N ALA A 181 -19.37 7.28 3.32
CA ALA A 181 -20.31 7.89 4.26
C ALA A 181 -19.76 9.18 4.91
N ALA A 182 -18.46 9.21 5.20
CA ALA A 182 -17.80 10.32 5.89
C ALA A 182 -18.04 11.71 5.27
N PRO A 183 -18.03 11.91 3.93
CA PRO A 183 -18.25 13.22 3.31
C PRO A 183 -19.61 13.87 3.56
N TYR A 184 -20.60 13.12 4.03
CA TYR A 184 -21.89 13.68 4.41
C TYR A 184 -21.87 14.41 5.76
N MET A 185 -20.77 14.31 6.52
CA MET A 185 -20.56 15.01 7.78
C MET A 185 -19.76 16.31 7.54
N LYS A 186 -20.03 17.31 8.37
CA LYS A 186 -19.38 18.63 8.25
C LYS A 186 -17.88 18.55 8.53
N ASN A 187 -17.46 17.78 9.53
CA ASN A 187 -16.08 17.57 9.91
C ASN A 187 -15.86 16.06 10.09
N PRO A 188 -15.49 15.34 9.02
CA PRO A 188 -15.49 13.87 9.01
C PRO A 188 -14.23 13.27 9.65
N GLU A 189 -13.80 13.77 10.79
CA GLU A 189 -12.73 13.16 11.59
C GLU A 189 -13.34 12.32 12.72
N PHE A 190 -13.00 11.04 12.84
CA PHE A 190 -13.58 10.02 13.70
C PHE A 190 -12.52 9.20 14.45
N CYS A 191 -12.87 8.52 15.57
CA CYS A 191 -14.13 8.58 16.29
C CYS A 191 -13.90 9.23 17.66
N PHE A 192 -14.74 10.17 18.02
CA PHE A 192 -14.67 10.89 19.31
C PHE A 192 -15.80 10.46 20.27
N CYS A 193 -16.33 9.24 20.10
CA CYS A 193 -17.30 8.67 21.04
C CYS A 193 -16.63 8.32 22.38
N PRO A 194 -17.38 8.21 23.49
CA PRO A 194 -16.81 7.93 24.81
C PRO A 194 -15.96 6.66 24.87
N TYR A 195 -16.32 5.63 24.10
CA TYR A 195 -15.63 4.34 24.08
C TYR A 195 -14.26 4.44 23.40
N THR A 196 -14.18 5.13 22.25
CA THR A 196 -12.92 5.36 21.56
C THR A 196 -12.01 6.27 22.39
N VAL A 197 -12.54 7.30 23.03
CA VAL A 197 -11.77 8.18 23.93
C VAL A 197 -11.25 7.41 25.15
N ALA A 198 -12.02 6.49 25.71
CA ALA A 198 -11.55 5.63 26.80
C ALA A 198 -10.39 4.71 26.34
N ARG A 199 -10.52 4.11 25.15
CA ARG A 199 -9.44 3.30 24.56
C ARG A 199 -8.18 4.13 24.28
N PHE A 200 -8.32 5.37 23.82
CA PHE A 200 -7.22 6.31 23.65
C PHE A 200 -6.49 6.60 24.97
N ARG A 201 -7.20 6.83 26.05
CA ARG A 201 -6.60 7.02 27.38
C ARG A 201 -5.80 5.80 27.82
N THR A 202 -6.31 4.60 27.58
CA THR A 202 -5.58 3.34 27.84
C THR A 202 -4.32 3.24 27.02
N TRP A 203 -4.38 3.59 25.73
CA TRP A 203 -3.22 3.64 24.84
C TRP A 203 -2.16 4.65 25.34
N LEU A 204 -2.58 5.83 25.78
CA LEU A 204 -1.67 6.84 26.37
C LEU A 204 -1.01 6.34 27.67
N GLN A 205 -1.76 5.61 28.50
CA GLN A 205 -1.21 4.99 29.71
C GLN A 205 -0.13 3.97 29.37
N GLN A 206 -0.31 3.18 28.32
CA GLN A 206 0.71 2.24 27.83
C GLN A 206 1.93 2.98 27.27
N LYS A 207 1.72 4.05 26.49
CA LYS A 207 2.79 4.83 25.88
C LYS A 207 3.65 5.60 26.89
N TYR A 208 3.02 6.26 27.86
CA TYR A 208 3.69 7.18 28.80
C TYR A 208 3.96 6.58 30.19
N GLY A 209 3.25 5.54 30.57
CA GLY A 209 3.33 4.91 31.89
C GLY A 209 2.73 5.74 33.02
N THR A 210 3.06 7.03 33.10
CA THR A 210 2.59 7.95 34.16
C THR A 210 1.96 9.21 33.60
N LEU A 211 1.01 9.78 34.33
CA LEU A 211 0.34 11.04 33.98
C LEU A 211 1.36 12.21 33.95
N ASP A 212 2.35 12.18 34.80
CA ASP A 212 3.44 13.20 34.81
C ASP A 212 4.28 13.16 33.53
N ALA A 213 4.54 11.97 32.98
CA ALA A 213 5.24 11.83 31.69
C ALA A 213 4.38 12.39 30.54
N LEU A 214 3.08 12.09 30.50
CA LEU A 214 2.14 12.68 29.56
C LEU A 214 2.11 14.21 29.69
N ASN A 215 1.95 14.71 30.91
CA ASN A 215 1.88 16.16 31.18
C ASN A 215 3.12 16.89 30.68
N ARG A 216 4.32 16.32 30.85
CA ARG A 216 5.55 16.88 30.29
C ARG A 216 5.57 16.86 28.77
N ALA A 217 5.08 15.76 28.14
CA ALA A 217 5.06 15.63 26.70
C ALA A 217 4.07 16.61 26.03
N TRP A 218 2.92 16.81 26.64
CA TRP A 218 1.82 17.62 26.10
C TRP A 218 1.85 19.10 26.56
N TYR A 219 2.78 19.49 27.44
CA TYR A 219 2.77 20.79 28.11
C TYR A 219 1.47 21.07 28.86
N ARG A 220 0.98 20.06 29.59
CA ARG A 220 -0.26 20.12 30.37
C ARG A 220 0.01 19.80 31.85
N ARG A 221 -1.03 19.96 32.66
CA ARG A 221 -1.05 19.63 34.08
C ARG A 221 -2.38 18.98 34.44
N PHE A 222 -2.69 17.85 33.82
CA PHE A 222 -3.84 17.04 34.21
C PHE A 222 -3.61 16.47 35.60
N GLU A 223 -4.67 16.42 36.41
CA GLU A 223 -4.64 15.84 37.76
C GLU A 223 -4.98 14.35 37.71
N LYS A 224 -5.75 13.91 36.72
CA LYS A 224 -6.18 12.53 36.56
C LYS A 224 -6.33 12.18 35.07
N TRP A 225 -6.27 10.90 34.76
CA TRP A 225 -6.37 10.38 33.38
C TRP A 225 -7.73 10.67 32.73
N GLU A 226 -8.80 10.77 33.52
CA GLU A 226 -10.15 11.06 33.03
C GLU A 226 -10.26 12.45 32.40
N ASP A 227 -9.38 13.38 32.76
CA ASP A 227 -9.34 14.74 32.23
C ASP A 227 -8.61 14.82 30.87
N VAL A 228 -7.92 13.73 30.46
CA VAL A 228 -7.20 13.69 29.20
C VAL A 228 -8.18 13.45 28.05
N GLU A 229 -8.24 14.41 27.14
CA GLU A 229 -9.08 14.39 25.92
C GLU A 229 -8.23 14.41 24.67
N PRO A 230 -8.68 13.76 23.57
CA PRO A 230 -8.01 13.87 22.29
C PRO A 230 -8.05 15.29 21.74
N ASN A 231 -7.03 15.67 20.99
CA ASN A 231 -6.96 16.98 20.37
C ASN A 231 -8.11 17.19 19.37
N ARG A 232 -8.87 18.27 19.54
CA ARG A 232 -9.97 18.67 18.63
C ARG A 232 -9.63 19.92 17.82
N LEU A 233 -8.60 20.66 18.22
CA LEU A 233 -8.18 21.89 17.60
C LEU A 233 -6.65 21.90 17.48
N SER A 234 -6.14 22.52 16.43
CA SER A 234 -4.70 22.75 16.33
C SER A 234 -4.22 23.61 17.49
N THR A 235 -3.13 23.20 18.13
CA THR A 235 -2.54 23.95 19.24
C THR A 235 -1.30 24.72 18.78
N ILE A 236 -1.11 25.91 19.33
CA ILE A 236 0.12 26.72 19.12
C ILE A 236 1.26 26.33 20.06
N LEU A 237 0.98 25.47 21.06
CA LEU A 237 1.97 25.13 22.10
C LEU A 237 2.74 23.86 21.77
N SER A 238 2.09 22.87 21.20
CA SER A 238 2.68 21.55 20.96
C SER A 238 1.85 20.78 19.93
N TYR A 239 2.50 19.94 19.13
CA TYR A 239 1.80 18.99 18.25
C TYR A 239 1.63 17.61 18.90
N THR A 240 2.16 17.37 20.09
CA THR A 240 2.26 16.02 20.68
C THR A 240 0.90 15.38 20.88
N ASP A 241 -0.08 16.14 21.37
CA ASP A 241 -1.45 15.64 21.58
C ASP A 241 -2.14 15.25 20.26
N PHE A 242 -1.89 16.01 19.20
CA PHE A 242 -2.36 15.70 17.85
C PHE A 242 -1.64 14.46 17.27
N ILE A 243 -0.33 14.39 17.40
CA ILE A 243 0.46 13.25 16.93
C ILE A 243 0.01 11.97 17.63
N ASP A 244 -0.14 12.00 18.95
CA ASP A 244 -0.60 10.86 19.74
C ASP A 244 -2.01 10.38 19.30
N TRP A 245 -2.91 11.31 19.00
CA TRP A 245 -4.23 10.94 18.48
C TRP A 245 -4.13 10.25 17.11
N ARG A 246 -3.30 10.75 16.21
CA ARG A 246 -3.10 10.14 14.87
C ARG A 246 -2.44 8.78 14.95
N GLU A 247 -1.39 8.63 15.74
CA GLU A 247 -0.75 7.34 15.97
C GLU A 247 -1.73 6.34 16.57
N PHE A 248 -2.53 6.77 17.55
CA PHE A 248 -3.57 5.91 18.14
C PHE A 248 -4.60 5.44 17.10
N ILE A 249 -5.07 6.33 16.22
CA ILE A 249 -6.05 5.96 15.18
C ILE A 249 -5.48 4.91 14.23
N VAL A 250 -4.24 5.07 13.80
CA VAL A 250 -3.55 4.10 12.95
C VAL A 250 -3.36 2.75 13.66
N ASP A 251 -2.89 2.77 14.89
CA ASP A 251 -2.75 1.57 15.74
C ASP A 251 -4.09 0.89 15.97
N LYS A 252 -5.14 1.67 16.25
CA LYS A 252 -6.49 1.16 16.47
C LYS A 252 -7.00 0.37 15.28
N ILE A 253 -6.90 0.92 14.07
CA ILE A 253 -7.40 0.25 12.85
C ILE A 253 -6.65 -1.06 12.64
N SER A 254 -5.34 -1.06 12.82
CA SER A 254 -4.51 -2.25 12.70
C SER A 254 -4.88 -3.32 13.75
N GLN A 255 -5.13 -2.92 14.99
CA GLN A 255 -5.60 -3.82 16.05
C GLN A 255 -7.01 -4.34 15.77
N ASP A 256 -7.94 -3.48 15.31
CA ASP A 256 -9.29 -3.88 14.95
C ASP A 256 -9.30 -4.91 13.81
N LEU A 257 -8.41 -4.75 12.84
CA LEU A 257 -8.18 -5.73 11.78
C LEU A 257 -7.68 -7.06 12.35
N HIS A 258 -6.71 -7.01 13.27
CA HIS A 258 -6.15 -8.23 13.88
C HIS A 258 -7.17 -8.98 14.74
N MET A 259 -8.02 -8.28 15.49
CA MET A 259 -9.09 -8.93 16.28
C MET A 259 -10.08 -9.67 15.38
N LYS A 260 -10.43 -9.12 14.23
CA LYS A 260 -11.27 -9.79 13.23
C LYS A 260 -10.54 -10.99 12.60
N TYR A 261 -9.23 -10.86 12.32
CA TYR A 261 -8.37 -11.94 11.86
C TYR A 261 -8.37 -13.11 12.86
N GLU A 262 -8.17 -12.84 14.13
CA GLU A 262 -8.20 -13.86 15.18
C GLU A 262 -9.57 -14.55 15.30
N ALA A 263 -10.66 -13.81 15.10
CA ALA A 263 -12.00 -14.39 15.11
C ALA A 263 -12.19 -15.45 14.01
N VAL A 264 -11.65 -15.20 12.81
CA VAL A 264 -11.68 -16.18 11.71
C VAL A 264 -10.66 -17.30 11.94
N LYS A 265 -9.41 -16.98 12.27
CA LYS A 265 -8.33 -17.97 12.44
C LYS A 265 -8.56 -18.94 13.60
N SER A 266 -9.24 -18.50 14.66
CA SER A 266 -9.62 -19.41 15.77
C SER A 266 -10.54 -20.55 15.32
N VAL A 267 -11.25 -20.38 14.21
CA VAL A 267 -12.22 -21.34 13.66
C VAL A 267 -11.66 -22.05 12.41
N ALA A 268 -11.02 -21.31 11.53
CA ALA A 268 -10.46 -21.79 10.25
C ALA A 268 -8.97 -21.40 10.12
N PRO A 269 -8.07 -22.05 10.87
CA PRO A 269 -6.67 -21.65 10.98
C PRO A 269 -5.89 -21.76 9.67
N GLU A 270 -6.31 -22.69 8.79
CA GLU A 270 -5.63 -22.94 7.51
C GLU A 270 -6.07 -21.99 6.38
N ASP A 271 -7.23 -21.32 6.52
CA ASP A 271 -7.74 -20.44 5.49
C ASP A 271 -6.83 -19.21 5.32
N LEU A 272 -6.61 -18.81 4.07
CA LEU A 272 -5.91 -17.57 3.74
C LEU A 272 -6.75 -16.36 4.16
N VAL A 273 -6.18 -15.46 4.93
CA VAL A 273 -6.86 -14.19 5.30
C VAL A 273 -6.13 -13.02 4.69
N THR A 274 -6.83 -12.30 3.82
CA THR A 274 -6.34 -11.08 3.16
C THR A 274 -7.11 -9.85 3.65
N SER A 275 -6.51 -8.71 3.48
CA SER A 275 -7.13 -7.38 3.56
C SER A 275 -6.30 -6.40 2.73
N HIS A 276 -6.86 -5.25 2.39
CA HIS A 276 -6.18 -4.30 1.52
C HIS A 276 -6.66 -2.87 1.75
N ALA A 277 -5.77 -1.90 1.60
CA ALA A 277 -6.09 -0.48 1.67
C ALA A 277 -6.80 0.01 0.40
N ALA A 278 -7.61 1.06 0.50
CA ALA A 278 -8.18 1.77 -0.67
C ALA A 278 -7.09 2.33 -1.59
N ALA A 279 -6.00 2.79 -1.00
CA ALA A 279 -4.70 3.04 -1.60
C ALA A 279 -3.66 2.99 -0.48
N PRO A 280 -2.36 2.79 -0.76
CA PRO A 280 -1.33 2.77 0.26
C PRO A 280 -1.33 4.02 1.12
N SER A 281 -0.87 3.92 2.37
CA SER A 281 -0.88 5.00 3.36
C SER A 281 -0.24 6.30 2.89
N LEU A 282 0.74 6.25 2.00
CA LEU A 282 1.31 7.43 1.34
C LEU A 282 0.25 8.27 0.58
N PHE A 283 -0.80 7.64 0.06
CA PHE A 283 -1.79 8.28 -0.81
C PHE A 283 -3.12 8.60 -0.10
N THR A 284 -3.45 7.87 0.96
CA THR A 284 -4.74 8.02 1.65
C THR A 284 -4.63 8.47 3.06
N SER A 285 -3.58 8.13 3.70
CA SER A 285 -3.46 8.21 5.10
C SER A 285 -3.02 9.51 5.61
N PRO A 286 -2.39 9.65 6.60
CA PRO A 286 -2.76 9.84 8.00
C PRO A 286 -3.55 11.12 8.22
N LEU A 287 -3.86 11.85 7.15
CA LEU A 287 -4.64 13.09 7.17
C LEU A 287 -6.14 12.88 6.95
N ASP A 288 -6.52 11.69 6.50
CA ASP A 288 -7.92 11.36 6.29
C ASP A 288 -8.63 11.23 7.63
N GLY A 289 -9.62 12.08 7.84
CA GLY A 289 -10.35 12.16 9.11
C GLY A 289 -11.15 10.92 9.46
N TYR A 290 -11.55 10.10 8.48
CA TYR A 290 -12.22 8.82 8.71
C TYR A 290 -11.25 7.70 9.07
N GLY A 291 -9.95 7.97 9.08
CA GLY A 291 -8.89 7.04 9.51
C GLY A 291 -8.57 5.96 8.49
N ALA A 292 -7.30 5.76 8.24
CA ALA A 292 -6.77 4.69 7.38
C ALA A 292 -5.61 3.99 8.09
N PRO A 293 -5.31 2.71 7.77
CA PRO A 293 -4.21 2.00 8.37
C PRO A 293 -2.86 2.49 7.85
N ASP A 294 -1.79 2.23 8.61
CA ASP A 294 -0.44 2.20 8.07
C ASP A 294 -0.15 0.83 7.44
N ASP A 295 0.40 0.80 6.23
CA ASP A 295 0.62 -0.45 5.49
C ASP A 295 1.57 -1.41 6.20
N TRP A 296 2.64 -0.93 6.87
CA TRP A 296 3.58 -1.79 7.61
C TRP A 296 2.94 -2.42 8.83
N GLN A 297 2.10 -1.67 9.54
CA GLN A 297 1.36 -2.20 10.68
C GLN A 297 0.30 -3.20 10.21
N ALA A 298 -0.52 -2.83 9.23
CA ALA A 298 -1.60 -3.67 8.72
C ALA A 298 -1.10 -4.96 8.09
N ALA A 299 0.03 -4.92 7.35
CA ALA A 299 0.69 -6.10 6.83
C ALA A 299 1.10 -7.08 7.94
N GLY A 300 1.36 -6.60 9.17
CA GLY A 300 1.59 -7.41 10.34
C GLY A 300 0.37 -8.19 10.85
N MET A 301 -0.84 -7.79 10.48
CA MET A 301 -2.10 -8.21 11.12
C MET A 301 -2.87 -9.29 10.36
N VAL A 302 -2.53 -9.58 9.10
CA VAL A 302 -3.20 -10.56 8.22
C VAL A 302 -2.18 -11.42 7.50
N ASP A 303 -2.62 -12.49 6.80
CA ASP A 303 -1.70 -13.34 6.03
C ASP A 303 -1.18 -12.59 4.79
N TYR A 304 -2.06 -11.96 4.00
CA TYR A 304 -1.68 -11.11 2.87
C TYR A 304 -2.30 -9.72 3.07
N TRP A 305 -1.46 -8.71 2.94
CA TRP A 305 -1.88 -7.32 2.88
C TRP A 305 -1.72 -6.77 1.47
N GLY A 306 -2.52 -5.80 1.09
CA GLY A 306 -2.43 -5.23 -0.23
C GLY A 306 -3.09 -3.88 -0.41
N THR A 307 -3.49 -3.62 -1.63
CA THR A 307 -4.09 -2.35 -2.02
C THR A 307 -5.16 -2.54 -3.10
N SER A 308 -6.09 -1.62 -3.19
CA SER A 308 -6.89 -1.39 -4.39
C SER A 308 -6.05 -0.70 -5.46
N LEU A 309 -6.34 -0.97 -6.72
CA LEU A 309 -5.67 -0.38 -7.88
C LEU A 309 -6.70 0.10 -8.90
N TYR A 310 -7.00 1.40 -8.86
CA TYR A 310 -7.99 2.05 -9.72
C TYR A 310 -7.34 3.18 -10.56
N PRO A 311 -6.54 2.85 -11.59
CA PRO A 311 -5.74 3.85 -12.31
C PRO A 311 -6.56 4.89 -13.06
N LYS A 312 -7.77 4.56 -13.49
CA LYS A 312 -8.67 5.46 -14.21
C LYS A 312 -9.91 5.86 -13.40
N HIS A 313 -9.86 5.71 -12.07
CA HIS A 313 -10.94 6.17 -11.20
C HIS A 313 -10.92 7.70 -11.06
N SER A 314 -12.06 8.34 -11.21
CA SER A 314 -12.25 9.79 -11.03
C SER A 314 -11.37 10.69 -11.92
N ASN A 315 -10.67 10.14 -12.90
CA ASN A 315 -9.81 10.88 -13.82
C ASN A 315 -9.99 10.36 -15.25
N PRO A 316 -10.46 11.17 -16.21
CA PRO A 316 -10.71 10.72 -17.57
C PRO A 316 -9.46 10.28 -18.33
N VAL A 317 -8.29 10.84 -18.00
CA VAL A 317 -7.00 10.46 -18.61
C VAL A 317 -6.37 9.25 -17.91
N GLY A 318 -6.67 9.06 -16.63
CA GLY A 318 -6.04 8.05 -15.78
C GLY A 318 -4.71 8.51 -15.17
N ARG A 319 -4.16 7.66 -14.31
CA ARG A 319 -2.84 7.82 -13.70
C ARG A 319 -1.78 7.20 -14.57
N ASP A 320 -0.61 7.83 -14.68
CA ASP A 320 0.49 7.30 -15.47
C ASP A 320 1.10 6.00 -14.89
N ALA A 321 1.88 5.30 -15.70
CA ALA A 321 2.51 4.04 -15.31
C ALA A 321 3.43 4.20 -14.09
N ILE A 322 4.10 5.34 -13.94
CA ILE A 322 5.04 5.57 -12.84
C ILE A 322 4.28 5.73 -11.50
N TRP A 323 3.13 6.39 -11.53
CA TRP A 323 2.26 6.49 -10.36
C TRP A 323 1.77 5.09 -9.92
N ARG A 324 1.29 4.27 -10.88
CA ARG A 324 0.85 2.90 -10.60
C ARG A 324 1.99 2.05 -10.04
N ALA A 325 3.16 2.15 -10.65
CA ALA A 325 4.36 1.45 -10.21
C ALA A 325 4.76 1.82 -8.77
N SER A 326 4.72 3.11 -8.42
CA SER A 326 5.07 3.57 -7.07
C SER A 326 4.06 3.07 -6.02
N LEU A 327 2.77 3.05 -6.35
CA LEU A 327 1.71 2.51 -5.49
C LEU A 327 1.95 1.01 -5.21
N LEU A 328 2.22 0.23 -6.25
CA LEU A 328 2.49 -1.20 -6.13
C LEU A 328 3.81 -1.49 -5.38
N ASP A 329 4.87 -0.75 -5.66
CA ASP A 329 6.16 -0.92 -4.97
C ASP A 329 6.09 -0.48 -3.50
N PHE A 330 5.25 0.52 -3.17
CA PHE A 330 5.01 0.92 -1.78
C PHE A 330 4.30 -0.20 -1.01
N SER A 331 3.17 -0.69 -1.51
CA SER A 331 2.40 -1.77 -0.89
C SER A 331 3.24 -3.06 -0.77
N ARG A 332 3.97 -3.44 -1.83
CA ARG A 332 4.91 -4.57 -1.80
C ARG A 332 5.97 -4.41 -0.70
N SER A 333 6.55 -3.22 -0.56
CA SER A 333 7.60 -2.96 0.42
C SER A 333 7.11 -3.12 1.85
N ALA A 334 5.86 -2.72 2.12
CA ALA A 334 5.24 -2.91 3.44
C ALA A 334 5.06 -4.40 3.78
N CYS A 335 4.82 -5.25 2.78
CA CYS A 335 4.63 -6.69 2.95
C CYS A 335 5.93 -7.51 2.98
N GLU A 336 7.09 -6.90 2.69
CA GLU A 336 8.36 -7.63 2.52
C GLU A 336 8.87 -8.33 3.79
N THR A 337 8.42 -7.91 4.96
CA THR A 337 8.78 -8.55 6.23
C THR A 337 8.08 -9.88 6.47
N LYS A 338 7.11 -10.25 5.62
CA LYS A 338 6.38 -11.52 5.68
C LYS A 338 6.77 -12.46 4.55
N GLU A 339 6.76 -13.75 4.81
CA GLU A 339 7.00 -14.80 3.79
C GLU A 339 5.96 -14.78 2.67
N ASN A 340 4.77 -14.23 2.93
CA ASN A 340 3.60 -14.36 2.09
C ASN A 340 3.49 -13.35 0.96
N GLY A 341 4.11 -12.18 1.04
CA GLY A 341 4.05 -11.16 -0.02
C GLY A 341 2.76 -10.33 0.00
N PHE A 342 2.50 -9.60 -1.08
CA PHE A 342 1.37 -8.69 -1.15
C PHE A 342 0.26 -9.16 -2.13
N PHE A 343 -0.94 -8.58 -1.99
CA PHE A 343 -2.15 -8.95 -2.71
C PHE A 343 -2.80 -7.70 -3.34
N ILE A 344 -3.40 -7.85 -4.53
CA ILE A 344 -4.25 -6.80 -5.10
C ILE A 344 -5.70 -7.13 -4.77
N GLY A 345 -6.23 -6.45 -3.76
CA GLY A 345 -7.58 -6.70 -3.27
C GLY A 345 -8.65 -6.32 -4.27
N GLU A 346 -8.45 -5.19 -4.96
CA GLU A 346 -9.34 -4.75 -6.02
C GLU A 346 -8.56 -4.16 -7.20
N LEU A 347 -8.79 -4.69 -8.40
CA LEU A 347 -8.31 -4.15 -9.65
C LEU A 347 -9.48 -3.61 -10.47
N GLN A 348 -9.41 -2.37 -10.91
CA GLN A 348 -10.43 -1.74 -11.75
C GLN A 348 -10.64 -2.51 -13.05
N ALA A 349 -11.88 -2.93 -13.36
CA ALA A 349 -12.21 -3.69 -14.58
C ALA A 349 -12.94 -2.88 -15.66
N GLY A 350 -13.61 -1.84 -15.28
CA GLY A 350 -14.38 -0.99 -16.19
C GLY A 350 -14.23 0.48 -15.81
N PHE A 351 -14.89 1.35 -16.57
CA PHE A 351 -14.92 2.76 -16.17
C PHE A 351 -15.56 2.89 -14.79
N GLY A 352 -14.98 3.76 -13.97
CA GLY A 352 -15.53 4.06 -12.65
C GLY A 352 -16.72 5.01 -12.74
N THR A 353 -17.69 4.79 -11.87
CA THR A 353 -18.75 5.76 -11.62
C THR A 353 -18.72 6.14 -10.15
N TYR A 354 -18.84 7.42 -9.87
CA TYR A 354 -18.91 7.94 -8.53
C TYR A 354 -19.95 9.07 -8.51
N ALA A 355 -21.09 8.82 -7.88
CA ALA A 355 -22.20 9.78 -7.89
C ALA A 355 -22.49 10.31 -9.32
N LEU A 356 -22.59 9.40 -10.30
CA LEU A 356 -22.82 9.67 -11.71
C LEU A 356 -21.69 10.42 -12.45
N ARG A 357 -20.53 10.59 -11.84
CA ARG A 357 -19.33 11.06 -12.54
C ARG A 357 -18.63 9.88 -13.19
N LEU A 358 -18.35 10.00 -14.49
CA LEU A 358 -17.70 8.95 -15.26
C LEU A 358 -16.18 9.15 -15.24
N SER A 359 -15.44 8.07 -15.08
CA SER A 359 -13.99 8.03 -15.29
C SER A 359 -13.63 7.68 -16.74
N GLY A 360 -12.32 7.58 -17.04
CA GLY A 360 -11.85 7.14 -18.35
C GLY A 360 -12.23 5.68 -18.65
N THR A 361 -12.37 5.37 -19.92
CA THR A 361 -12.62 4.00 -20.39
C THR A 361 -11.42 3.12 -20.13
N VAL A 362 -11.66 1.93 -19.59
CA VAL A 362 -10.65 0.88 -19.43
C VAL A 362 -10.59 0.05 -20.71
N THR A 363 -9.38 -0.10 -21.25
CA THR A 363 -9.12 -0.84 -22.47
C THR A 363 -8.60 -2.26 -22.19
N PRO A 364 -8.60 -3.18 -23.18
CA PRO A 364 -7.95 -4.49 -23.04
C PRO A 364 -6.44 -4.38 -22.68
N SER A 365 -5.74 -3.38 -23.24
CA SER A 365 -4.33 -3.14 -22.92
C SER A 365 -4.13 -2.68 -21.47
N ASP A 366 -5.04 -1.87 -20.93
CA ASP A 366 -5.01 -1.47 -19.53
C ASP A 366 -5.07 -2.69 -18.60
N GLU A 367 -6.04 -3.60 -18.82
CA GLU A 367 -6.18 -4.82 -18.01
C GLU A 367 -4.91 -5.67 -18.04
N ARG A 368 -4.34 -5.85 -19.22
CA ARG A 368 -3.13 -6.62 -19.40
C ARG A 368 -1.92 -5.98 -18.70
N ASP A 369 -1.74 -4.67 -18.88
CA ASP A 369 -0.67 -3.90 -18.22
C ASP A 369 -0.81 -3.95 -16.70
N TRP A 370 -2.01 -3.68 -16.16
CA TRP A 370 -2.22 -3.60 -14.73
C TRP A 370 -2.05 -4.94 -14.02
N MET A 371 -2.59 -6.02 -14.58
CA MET A 371 -2.42 -7.37 -14.04
C MET A 371 -0.94 -7.77 -14.04
N TRP A 372 -0.24 -7.62 -15.17
CA TRP A 372 1.16 -7.94 -15.26
C TRP A 372 2.03 -7.05 -14.36
N SER A 373 1.71 -5.76 -14.23
CA SER A 373 2.42 -4.85 -13.33
C SER A 373 2.38 -5.31 -11.87
N ALA A 374 1.25 -5.85 -11.40
CA ALA A 374 1.11 -6.42 -10.06
C ALA A 374 1.98 -7.66 -9.88
N PHE A 375 1.89 -8.63 -10.82
CA PHE A 375 2.65 -9.87 -10.74
C PHE A 375 4.15 -9.68 -10.96
N ALA A 376 4.56 -8.72 -11.80
CA ALA A 376 5.96 -8.33 -11.98
C ALA A 376 6.62 -7.79 -10.70
N ARG A 377 5.83 -7.39 -9.73
CA ARG A 377 6.24 -6.92 -8.39
C ARG A 377 6.03 -7.95 -7.30
N GLY A 378 5.63 -9.17 -7.67
CA GLY A 378 5.54 -10.31 -6.76
C GLY A 378 4.21 -10.45 -6.05
N ALA A 379 3.11 -9.93 -6.61
CA ALA A 379 1.78 -10.18 -6.09
C ALA A 379 1.51 -11.68 -5.96
N LYS A 380 0.88 -12.10 -4.85
CA LYS A 380 0.53 -13.49 -4.54
C LYS A 380 -0.96 -13.77 -4.72
N GLY A 381 -1.66 -12.86 -5.35
CA GLY A 381 -3.04 -12.94 -5.73
C GLY A 381 -3.58 -11.60 -6.19
N LEU A 382 -4.71 -11.64 -6.87
CA LEU A 382 -5.37 -10.48 -7.42
C LEU A 382 -6.87 -10.74 -7.51
N SER A 383 -7.70 -9.73 -7.25
CA SER A 383 -9.14 -9.76 -7.48
C SER A 383 -9.57 -8.59 -8.36
N VAL A 384 -10.21 -8.90 -9.48
CA VAL A 384 -10.76 -7.90 -10.42
C VAL A 384 -12.12 -7.44 -9.93
N TYR A 385 -12.35 -6.13 -9.86
CA TYR A 385 -13.62 -5.52 -9.47
C TYR A 385 -14.27 -4.84 -10.68
N ALA A 386 -15.33 -5.43 -11.30
CA ALA A 386 -16.06 -6.62 -10.94
C ALA A 386 -16.49 -7.39 -12.20
N TRP A 387 -17.09 -8.58 -12.07
CA TRP A 387 -17.62 -9.33 -13.22
C TRP A 387 -18.68 -8.54 -13.94
N TYR A 388 -19.83 -8.27 -13.29
CA TYR A 388 -20.86 -7.38 -13.80
C TYR A 388 -20.62 -5.93 -13.38
N PRO A 389 -21.04 -4.95 -14.20
CA PRO A 389 -21.20 -3.58 -13.71
C PRO A 389 -22.16 -3.55 -12.52
N MET A 390 -21.92 -2.65 -11.57
CA MET A 390 -22.85 -2.46 -10.46
C MET A 390 -24.24 -2.13 -10.98
N SER A 391 -25.27 -2.91 -10.63
CA SER A 391 -26.62 -2.71 -11.13
C SER A 391 -27.37 -1.60 -10.42
N SER A 392 -26.92 -1.17 -9.25
CA SER A 392 -27.62 -0.19 -8.43
C SER A 392 -26.68 0.62 -7.54
N GLY A 393 -27.21 1.70 -6.98
CA GLY A 393 -26.54 2.56 -6.03
C GLY A 393 -25.58 3.54 -6.70
N TYR A 394 -24.73 4.05 -5.92
CA TYR A 394 -23.80 5.13 -6.18
C TYR A 394 -22.72 4.82 -7.25
N GLU A 395 -22.38 3.54 -7.47
CA GLU A 395 -21.51 3.06 -8.54
C GLU A 395 -22.26 2.45 -9.72
N SER A 396 -23.54 2.74 -9.85
CA SER A 396 -24.41 2.16 -10.88
C SER A 396 -23.85 2.30 -12.30
N GLY A 397 -23.77 1.19 -13.02
CA GLY A 397 -23.27 1.10 -14.39
C GLY A 397 -21.76 1.00 -14.50
N GLY A 398 -21.01 1.12 -13.39
CA GLY A 398 -19.54 1.13 -13.38
C GLY A 398 -18.86 -0.19 -13.07
N TYR A 399 -17.57 -0.24 -13.31
CA TYR A 399 -16.58 -1.26 -12.91
C TYR A 399 -16.74 -2.65 -13.54
N GLY A 400 -17.68 -2.86 -14.46
CA GLY A 400 -17.91 -4.17 -15.06
C GLY A 400 -16.80 -4.60 -16.02
N LEU A 401 -16.34 -5.84 -15.85
CA LEU A 401 -15.45 -6.52 -16.80
C LEU A 401 -16.26 -6.95 -18.06
N ILE A 402 -17.50 -7.38 -17.87
CA ILE A 402 -18.46 -7.69 -18.93
C ILE A 402 -19.54 -6.60 -19.02
N MET A 403 -20.49 -6.76 -19.92
CA MET A 403 -21.65 -5.87 -20.01
C MET A 403 -22.78 -6.35 -19.09
N LEU A 404 -23.71 -5.45 -18.73
CA LEU A 404 -24.87 -5.82 -17.91
C LEU A 404 -25.79 -6.88 -18.55
N ASP A 405 -25.78 -6.99 -19.87
CA ASP A 405 -26.57 -8.03 -20.60
C ASP A 405 -25.86 -9.40 -20.64
N GLY A 406 -24.66 -9.50 -20.02
CA GLY A 406 -23.84 -10.71 -19.99
C GLY A 406 -22.87 -10.84 -21.17
N THR A 407 -22.81 -9.86 -22.08
CA THR A 407 -21.89 -9.89 -23.21
C THR A 407 -20.44 -9.83 -22.73
N ILE A 408 -19.63 -10.85 -23.08
CA ILE A 408 -18.20 -10.92 -22.77
C ILE A 408 -17.45 -9.88 -23.61
N THR A 409 -16.80 -8.95 -22.95
CA THR A 409 -16.02 -7.88 -23.59
C THR A 409 -14.61 -8.35 -23.98
N ASP A 410 -13.91 -7.58 -24.82
CA ASP A 410 -12.49 -7.84 -25.12
C ASP A 410 -11.59 -7.61 -23.89
N ARG A 411 -11.98 -6.71 -22.95
CA ARG A 411 -11.34 -6.57 -21.65
C ARG A 411 -11.36 -7.90 -20.88
N ALA A 412 -12.56 -8.51 -20.77
CA ALA A 412 -12.73 -9.78 -20.08
C ALA A 412 -11.89 -10.89 -20.72
N ARG A 413 -11.89 -11.00 -22.06
CA ARG A 413 -11.07 -11.98 -22.76
C ARG A 413 -9.57 -11.77 -22.51
N THR A 414 -9.13 -10.51 -22.46
CA THR A 414 -7.71 -10.16 -22.23
C THR A 414 -7.31 -10.42 -20.79
N ALA A 415 -8.09 -9.96 -19.82
CA ALA A 415 -7.84 -10.26 -18.39
C ALA A 415 -7.81 -11.78 -18.15
N GLY A 416 -8.72 -12.52 -18.74
CA GLY A 416 -8.75 -13.98 -18.64
C GLY A 416 -7.55 -14.68 -19.25
N LYS A 417 -7.00 -14.20 -20.37
CA LYS A 417 -5.75 -14.73 -20.94
C LYS A 417 -4.60 -14.56 -19.95
N VAL A 418 -4.47 -13.40 -19.32
CA VAL A 418 -3.46 -13.16 -18.29
C VAL A 418 -3.69 -14.05 -17.07
N ALA A 419 -4.93 -14.14 -16.58
CA ALA A 419 -5.30 -15.00 -15.47
C ALA A 419 -4.93 -16.46 -15.74
N LYS A 420 -5.21 -16.98 -16.95
CA LYS A 420 -4.83 -18.32 -17.38
C LYS A 420 -3.32 -18.51 -17.44
N ALA A 421 -2.58 -17.53 -17.98
CA ALA A 421 -1.12 -17.58 -18.03
C ALA A 421 -0.51 -17.69 -16.62
N ILE A 422 -1.03 -16.90 -15.67
CA ILE A 422 -0.59 -16.91 -14.28
C ILE A 422 -0.94 -18.25 -13.62
N SER A 423 -2.19 -18.72 -13.74
CA SER A 423 -2.65 -19.98 -13.14
C SER A 423 -1.90 -21.18 -13.70
N SER A 424 -1.61 -21.20 -15.01
CA SER A 424 -0.83 -22.26 -15.65
C SER A 424 0.64 -22.28 -15.23
N ASN A 425 1.15 -21.21 -14.63
CA ASN A 425 2.51 -21.07 -14.11
C ASN A 425 2.50 -20.82 -12.59
N GLN A 426 1.47 -21.25 -11.88
CA GLN A 426 1.21 -20.91 -10.48
C GLN A 426 2.45 -21.09 -9.58
N GLN A 427 3.12 -22.25 -9.66
CA GLN A 427 4.28 -22.54 -8.82
C GLN A 427 5.42 -21.53 -9.06
N LEU A 428 5.64 -21.15 -10.33
CA LEU A 428 6.65 -20.14 -10.67
C LEU A 428 6.39 -18.81 -9.97
N PHE A 429 5.11 -18.36 -9.92
CA PHE A 429 4.72 -17.11 -9.25
C PHE A 429 4.71 -17.21 -7.73
N LEU A 430 4.31 -18.36 -7.16
CA LEU A 430 4.33 -18.59 -5.73
C LEU A 430 5.75 -18.49 -5.15
N ASP A 431 6.73 -19.06 -5.87
CA ASP A 431 8.13 -19.07 -5.45
C ASP A 431 8.89 -17.79 -5.83
N ALA A 432 8.33 -16.99 -6.74
CA ALA A 432 8.97 -15.78 -7.22
C ALA A 432 9.21 -14.74 -6.11
N ARG A 433 10.40 -14.13 -6.15
CA ARG A 433 10.77 -12.96 -5.35
C ARG A 433 11.37 -11.90 -6.26
N PRO A 434 10.96 -10.63 -6.14
CA PRO A 434 11.61 -9.53 -6.85
C PRO A 434 13.12 -9.50 -6.58
N ILE A 435 13.89 -9.04 -7.55
CA ILE A 435 15.32 -8.80 -7.34
C ILE A 435 15.48 -7.74 -6.25
N ALA A 436 16.32 -8.03 -5.25
CA ALA A 436 16.51 -7.18 -4.08
C ALA A 436 16.95 -5.75 -4.47
N ALA A 437 16.26 -4.76 -3.94
CA ALA A 437 16.59 -3.37 -4.14
C ALA A 437 17.85 -2.97 -3.37
N GLN A 438 18.64 -2.10 -3.98
CA GLN A 438 19.78 -1.42 -3.33
C GLN A 438 19.47 0.06 -3.03
N VAL A 439 18.30 0.54 -3.44
CA VAL A 439 17.79 1.89 -3.24
C VAL A 439 16.54 1.83 -2.39
N ALA A 440 16.46 2.71 -1.39
CA ALA A 440 15.25 2.90 -0.62
C ALA A 440 14.84 4.39 -0.58
N ILE A 441 13.55 4.64 -0.64
CA ILE A 441 12.93 5.95 -0.38
C ILE A 441 12.18 5.82 0.95
N VAL A 442 12.48 6.72 1.89
CA VAL A 442 11.91 6.64 3.24
C VAL A 442 10.51 7.25 3.27
N TYR A 443 9.57 6.50 3.83
CA TYR A 443 8.26 6.97 4.25
C TYR A 443 8.31 7.34 5.74
N ASN A 444 7.96 8.60 6.07
CA ASN A 444 8.02 9.14 7.41
C ASN A 444 6.68 9.75 7.86
N PRO A 445 5.81 8.96 8.50
CA PRO A 445 4.47 9.42 8.90
C PRO A 445 4.48 10.68 9.78
N LEU A 446 5.48 10.87 10.64
CA LEU A 446 5.56 12.06 11.53
C LEU A 446 5.63 13.36 10.72
N SER A 447 6.50 13.42 9.72
CA SER A 447 6.60 14.60 8.86
C SER A 447 5.30 14.84 8.07
N TYR A 448 4.62 13.76 7.69
CA TYR A 448 3.36 13.81 6.97
C TYR A 448 2.21 14.35 7.86
N PHE A 449 2.08 13.85 9.09
CA PHE A 449 1.06 14.31 10.04
C PHE A 449 1.17 15.82 10.28
N VAL A 450 2.38 16.29 10.59
CA VAL A 450 2.60 17.70 10.93
C VAL A 450 2.55 18.59 9.71
N GLY A 451 3.09 18.16 8.57
CA GLY A 451 3.03 18.89 7.31
C GLY A 451 1.59 19.23 6.91
N GLY A 452 0.67 18.28 7.04
CA GLY A 452 -0.75 18.49 6.77
C GLY A 452 -1.44 19.44 7.74
N ARG A 453 -1.04 19.44 9.02
CA ARG A 453 -1.64 20.31 10.06
C ARG A 453 -1.10 21.74 10.07
N GLN A 454 0.10 21.95 9.58
CA GLN A 454 0.66 23.30 9.46
C GLN A 454 -0.04 24.14 8.37
N ALA A 455 -0.81 23.50 7.49
CA ALA A 455 -1.66 24.19 6.53
C ALA A 455 -2.85 24.85 7.24
N MET A 456 -2.70 26.10 7.64
CA MET A 456 -3.81 26.86 8.25
C MET A 456 -4.84 27.28 7.19
N PRO A 457 -6.16 27.28 7.51
CA PRO A 457 -7.19 27.83 6.63
C PRO A 457 -6.85 29.25 6.19
N GLY A 458 -6.87 29.51 4.87
CA GLY A 458 -6.56 30.82 4.29
C GLY A 458 -5.08 31.12 4.13
N SER A 459 -4.15 30.23 4.52
CA SER A 459 -2.74 30.39 4.19
C SER A 459 -2.47 30.02 2.73
N LEU A 460 -1.44 30.62 2.11
CA LEU A 460 -0.99 30.27 0.76
C LEU A 460 -0.54 28.80 0.66
N ALA A 461 -0.21 28.19 1.78
CA ALA A 461 0.21 26.79 1.89
C ALA A 461 -0.96 25.82 2.10
N GLN A 462 -2.19 26.30 2.25
CA GLN A 462 -3.34 25.44 2.46
C GLN A 462 -3.57 24.51 1.27
N GLY A 463 -3.57 23.19 1.52
CA GLY A 463 -3.71 22.17 0.49
C GLY A 463 -2.40 21.78 -0.20
N GLU A 464 -1.34 22.58 -0.14
CA GLU A 464 -0.04 22.23 -0.72
C GLU A 464 0.84 21.47 0.27
N THR A 465 0.92 21.92 1.51
CA THR A 465 1.78 21.27 2.53
C THR A 465 1.33 19.87 2.91
N GLY A 466 0.04 19.58 2.87
CA GLY A 466 -0.49 18.23 3.16
C GLY A 466 -0.08 17.15 2.16
N SER A 467 0.38 17.53 0.97
CA SER A 467 0.82 16.61 -0.08
C SER A 467 2.33 16.67 -0.36
N MET A 468 3.10 17.45 0.39
CA MET A 468 4.52 17.69 0.10
C MET A 468 5.38 16.44 0.28
N GLU A 469 5.17 15.67 1.33
CA GLU A 469 5.89 14.41 1.49
C GLU A 469 5.58 13.46 0.33
N GLN A 470 4.29 13.27 0.01
CA GLN A 470 3.87 12.45 -1.12
C GLN A 470 4.51 12.90 -2.43
N LYS A 471 4.49 14.21 -2.74
CA LYS A 471 5.12 14.76 -3.94
C LYS A 471 6.64 14.54 -3.94
N SER A 472 7.29 14.69 -2.79
CA SER A 472 8.73 14.48 -2.70
C SER A 472 9.11 13.02 -2.92
N LEU A 473 8.41 12.07 -2.28
CA LEU A 473 8.63 10.64 -2.52
C LEU A 473 8.37 10.29 -3.99
N GLN A 474 7.25 10.76 -4.55
CA GLN A 474 6.87 10.52 -5.94
C GLN A 474 7.90 11.09 -6.92
N GLY A 475 8.42 12.27 -6.66
CA GLY A 475 9.43 12.91 -7.51
C GLY A 475 10.72 12.09 -7.60
N TYR A 476 11.24 11.62 -6.47
CA TYR A 476 12.42 10.74 -6.47
C TYR A 476 12.12 9.41 -7.16
N TYR A 477 11.00 8.77 -6.87
CA TYR A 477 10.62 7.52 -7.53
C TYR A 477 10.50 7.69 -9.03
N ARG A 478 9.82 8.76 -9.49
CA ARG A 478 9.62 9.12 -10.88
C ARG A 478 10.94 9.36 -11.63
N ALA A 479 11.89 10.05 -11.01
CA ALA A 479 13.20 10.29 -11.61
C ALA A 479 14.04 9.02 -11.76
N LEU A 480 13.92 8.09 -10.80
CA LEU A 480 14.64 6.81 -10.79
C LEU A 480 14.02 5.74 -11.69
N PHE A 481 12.72 5.81 -11.94
CA PHE A 481 11.97 4.79 -12.69
C PHE A 481 12.58 4.42 -14.06
N PRO A 482 12.99 5.39 -14.92
CA PRO A 482 13.58 5.06 -16.23
C PRO A 482 14.95 4.38 -16.15
N ALA A 483 15.60 4.36 -14.99
CA ALA A 483 16.87 3.68 -14.79
C ALA A 483 16.70 2.16 -14.63
N ASN A 484 15.47 1.65 -14.53
CA ASN A 484 15.16 0.24 -14.34
C ASN A 484 15.89 -0.40 -13.13
N VAL A 485 16.08 0.36 -12.06
CA VAL A 485 16.62 -0.15 -10.80
C VAL A 485 15.48 -0.52 -9.85
N PRO A 486 15.59 -1.64 -9.11
CA PRO A 486 14.65 -1.92 -8.04
C PRO A 486 14.73 -0.83 -6.97
N VAL A 487 13.57 -0.31 -6.57
CA VAL A 487 13.42 0.68 -5.50
C VAL A 487 12.42 0.12 -4.49
N ASP A 488 12.80 0.14 -3.21
CA ASP A 488 11.90 -0.14 -2.09
C ASP A 488 11.47 1.17 -1.44
N PHE A 489 10.29 1.15 -0.82
CA PHE A 489 9.95 2.12 0.22
C PHE A 489 10.28 1.51 1.59
N VAL A 490 10.72 2.35 2.52
CA VAL A 490 11.11 1.93 3.88
C VAL A 490 10.45 2.83 4.89
N HIS A 491 9.73 2.23 5.82
CA HIS A 491 9.17 2.97 6.95
C HIS A 491 10.30 3.46 7.86
N ILE A 492 10.18 4.67 8.37
CA ILE A 492 11.21 5.28 9.23
C ILE A 492 11.54 4.42 10.45
N ASP A 493 10.57 3.67 10.98
CA ASP A 493 10.80 2.78 12.12
C ASP A 493 11.71 1.59 11.77
N GLN A 494 11.72 1.13 10.52
CA GLN A 494 12.67 0.08 10.10
C GLN A 494 14.12 0.60 10.16
N ILE A 495 14.32 1.90 9.89
CA ILE A 495 15.62 2.55 10.04
C ILE A 495 15.99 2.67 11.52
N ALA A 496 15.05 3.11 12.36
CA ALA A 496 15.21 3.16 13.80
C ALA A 496 15.59 1.80 14.41
N GLN A 497 15.07 0.71 13.83
CA GLN A 497 15.38 -0.68 14.21
C GLN A 497 16.67 -1.25 13.59
N GLY A 498 17.42 -0.46 12.81
CA GLY A 498 18.65 -0.89 12.15
C GLY A 498 18.48 -1.83 10.95
N LYS A 499 17.27 -1.94 10.39
CA LYS A 499 16.94 -2.85 9.27
C LYS A 499 17.33 -2.33 7.89
N ALA A 500 17.92 -1.14 7.80
CA ALA A 500 18.24 -0.46 6.53
C ALA A 500 19.61 -0.85 5.92
N GLY A 501 20.43 -1.65 6.58
CA GLY A 501 21.82 -1.94 6.21
C GLY A 501 22.04 -2.62 4.84
N ARG A 502 20.99 -3.18 4.25
CA ARG A 502 21.05 -3.82 2.92
C ARG A 502 21.11 -2.81 1.76
N TYR A 503 20.63 -1.58 1.96
CA TYR A 503 20.56 -0.56 0.92
C TYR A 503 21.91 0.13 0.75
N LYS A 504 22.26 0.44 -0.51
CA LYS A 504 23.42 1.27 -0.86
C LYS A 504 23.08 2.75 -0.80
N LEU A 505 21.86 3.09 -1.18
CA LEU A 505 21.32 4.44 -1.21
C LEU A 505 20.03 4.51 -0.41
N ILE A 506 19.96 5.40 0.56
CA ILE A 506 18.71 5.82 1.20
C ILE A 506 18.46 7.29 0.85
N ILE A 507 17.28 7.57 0.35
CA ILE A 507 16.77 8.92 0.12
C ILE A 507 15.70 9.18 1.18
N LEU A 508 15.87 10.25 1.95
CA LEU A 508 14.96 10.71 2.98
C LEU A 508 14.30 12.03 2.53
N PRO A 509 13.17 11.93 1.80
CA PRO A 509 12.43 13.11 1.35
C PRO A 509 11.68 13.75 2.50
N TYR A 510 11.46 15.06 2.42
CA TYR A 510 10.63 15.85 3.36
C TYR A 510 10.88 15.51 4.84
N PRO A 511 12.12 15.65 5.33
CA PRO A 511 12.58 15.05 6.60
C PRO A 511 12.39 15.97 7.80
N LEU A 512 11.29 16.72 7.89
CA LEU A 512 11.11 17.82 8.87
C LEU A 512 11.05 17.35 10.31
N MET A 513 10.47 16.18 10.57
CA MET A 513 10.37 15.60 11.91
C MET A 513 11.00 14.22 11.93
N LEU A 514 11.94 14.02 12.82
CA LEU A 514 12.57 12.71 13.04
C LEU A 514 12.66 12.40 14.53
N SER A 515 12.34 11.17 14.90
CA SER A 515 12.57 10.70 16.25
C SER A 515 14.06 10.54 16.54
N GLU A 516 14.43 10.58 17.82
CA GLU A 516 15.80 10.29 18.25
C GLU A 516 16.26 8.91 17.77
N ALA A 517 15.40 7.91 17.84
CA ALA A 517 15.70 6.56 17.35
C ALA A 517 15.95 6.53 15.84
N ALA A 518 15.17 7.27 15.05
CA ALA A 518 15.34 7.35 13.60
C ALA A 518 16.65 8.05 13.22
N THR A 519 16.97 9.19 13.83
CA THR A 519 18.23 9.91 13.58
C THR A 519 19.45 9.06 13.95
N LYS A 520 19.40 8.35 15.07
CA LYS A 520 20.44 7.39 15.48
C LYS A 520 20.60 6.26 14.44
N GLY A 521 19.49 5.69 13.96
CA GLY A 521 19.51 4.66 12.93
C GLY A 521 20.13 5.14 11.61
N LEU A 522 19.81 6.37 11.18
CA LEU A 522 20.42 7.00 10.00
C LEU A 522 21.93 7.22 10.17
N ILE A 523 22.35 7.70 11.34
CA ILE A 523 23.78 7.91 11.65
C ILE A 523 24.54 6.59 11.58
N GLU A 524 24.03 5.54 12.20
CA GLU A 524 24.64 4.20 12.17
C GLU A 524 24.67 3.61 10.76
N TYR A 525 23.62 3.81 9.98
CA TYR A 525 23.57 3.40 8.58
C TYR A 525 24.70 4.04 7.75
N VAL A 526 24.89 5.36 7.89
CA VAL A 526 25.99 6.06 7.19
C VAL A 526 27.36 5.61 7.73
N ARG A 527 27.50 5.50 9.06
CA ARG A 527 28.76 5.02 9.67
C ARG A 527 29.15 3.63 9.16
N GLY A 528 28.17 2.78 8.92
CA GLY A 528 28.34 1.41 8.42
C GLY A 528 28.74 1.30 6.94
N GLY A 529 28.59 2.37 6.15
CA GLY A 529 28.96 2.39 4.73
C GLY A 529 27.83 2.75 3.76
N GLY A 530 26.65 3.13 4.27
CA GLY A 530 25.52 3.57 3.48
C GLY A 530 25.69 4.99 2.91
N ALA A 531 25.02 5.28 1.82
CA ALA A 531 24.90 6.62 1.24
C ALA A 531 23.52 7.20 1.56
N LEU A 532 23.47 8.32 2.25
CA LEU A 532 22.24 9.01 2.68
C LEU A 532 22.07 10.32 1.93
N VAL A 533 20.88 10.56 1.39
CA VAL A 533 20.46 11.86 0.83
C VAL A 533 19.29 12.37 1.65
N THR A 534 19.38 13.63 2.11
CA THR A 534 18.27 14.31 2.81
C THR A 534 17.93 15.62 2.12
N GLU A 535 16.67 16.02 2.20
CA GLU A 535 16.19 17.34 1.78
C GLU A 535 16.23 18.35 2.92
N ALA A 536 15.71 19.56 2.68
CA ALA A 536 15.77 20.71 3.56
C ALA A 536 15.25 20.42 4.97
N ARG A 537 15.93 21.04 5.92
CA ARG A 537 15.61 21.09 7.34
C ARG A 537 15.42 19.72 7.99
N ALA A 538 16.30 18.79 7.64
CA ALA A 538 16.27 17.43 8.18
C ALA A 538 16.30 17.43 9.72
N ALA A 539 15.34 16.74 10.33
CA ALA A 539 15.10 16.73 11.77
C ALA A 539 15.01 18.15 12.39
N TRP A 540 14.34 19.06 11.71
CA TRP A 540 14.03 20.36 12.30
C TRP A 540 13.30 20.21 13.64
N ASN A 541 12.35 19.28 13.69
CA ASN A 541 11.65 18.93 14.91
C ASN A 541 11.93 17.46 15.31
N ASP A 542 11.91 17.20 16.61
CA ASP A 542 11.87 15.86 17.16
C ASP A 542 10.45 15.23 17.04
N GLU A 543 10.29 14.01 17.54
CA GLU A 543 9.00 13.28 17.52
C GLU A 543 7.88 13.97 18.32
N ARG A 544 8.17 15.02 19.06
CA ARG A 544 7.20 15.81 19.84
C ARG A 544 6.95 17.19 19.24
N GLY A 545 7.55 17.48 18.08
CA GLY A 545 7.44 18.78 17.43
C GLY A 545 8.28 19.88 18.08
N ARG A 546 9.31 19.52 18.85
CA ARG A 546 10.26 20.49 19.43
C ARG A 546 11.36 20.78 18.45
N ALA A 547 11.61 22.06 18.20
CA ALA A 547 12.71 22.50 17.34
C ALA A 547 14.07 22.11 17.94
N GLN A 548 14.97 21.69 17.07
CA GLN A 548 16.36 21.37 17.42
C GLN A 548 17.22 22.63 17.42
N ASP A 549 18.23 22.67 18.28
CA ASP A 549 19.15 23.81 18.39
C ASP A 549 20.04 23.99 17.16
N VAL A 550 20.31 22.91 16.45
CA VAL A 550 21.16 22.87 15.25
C VAL A 550 20.43 22.05 14.16
N ILE A 551 20.39 22.56 12.94
CA ILE A 551 19.79 21.91 11.77
C ILE A 551 20.90 21.67 10.72
N PRO A 552 20.95 20.47 10.13
CA PRO A 552 20.19 19.25 10.38
C PRO A 552 20.26 18.76 11.83
N GLY A 553 19.08 18.43 12.40
CA GLY A 553 18.94 18.07 13.79
C GLY A 553 19.36 16.63 14.13
N GLY A 554 19.15 16.24 15.42
CA GLY A 554 19.37 14.86 15.89
C GLY A 554 20.81 14.35 15.68
N GLY A 555 21.82 15.23 15.57
CA GLY A 555 23.21 14.87 15.28
C GLY A 555 23.55 14.71 13.79
N LEU A 556 22.60 14.86 12.87
CA LEU A 556 22.86 14.76 11.43
C LEU A 556 23.79 15.87 10.92
N SER A 557 23.84 17.05 11.59
CA SER A 557 24.78 18.12 11.27
C SER A 557 26.28 17.73 11.39
N ASP A 558 26.58 16.72 12.22
CA ASP A 558 27.94 16.18 12.31
C ASP A 558 28.24 15.15 11.26
N VAL A 559 27.18 14.45 10.76
CA VAL A 559 27.28 13.50 9.64
C VAL A 559 27.47 14.23 8.33
N CYS A 560 26.62 15.24 8.02
CA CYS A 560 26.76 16.06 6.80
C CYS A 560 27.92 17.07 6.89
N LYS A 561 28.48 17.27 8.08
CA LYS A 561 29.51 18.30 8.36
C LYS A 561 29.08 19.67 7.82
N CYS A 562 27.84 20.03 8.08
CA CYS A 562 27.26 21.31 7.71
C CYS A 562 26.19 21.73 8.73
N ARG A 563 25.76 22.96 8.65
CA ARG A 563 24.63 23.44 9.45
C ARG A 563 23.85 24.52 8.70
N GLU A 564 22.56 24.62 8.96
CA GLU A 564 21.74 25.75 8.54
C GLU A 564 22.26 27.05 9.15
N THR A 565 22.42 28.07 8.34
CA THR A 565 22.75 29.44 8.78
C THR A 565 21.71 30.45 8.36
N LEU A 566 20.92 30.12 7.34
CA LEU A 566 19.76 30.88 6.88
C LEU A 566 18.74 29.90 6.30
N ALA A 567 17.49 30.09 6.61
CA ALA A 567 16.40 29.43 5.92
C ALA A 567 15.30 30.45 5.59
N GLN A 568 14.80 30.39 4.38
CA GLN A 568 13.70 31.27 3.93
C GLN A 568 12.78 30.53 2.97
N GLN A 569 11.52 30.93 2.94
CA GLN A 569 10.60 30.48 1.93
C GLN A 569 10.87 31.20 0.61
N THR A 570 10.87 30.50 -0.49
CA THR A 570 11.02 31.10 -1.83
C THR A 570 9.81 31.96 -2.17
N VAL A 571 10.02 33.12 -2.76
CA VAL A 571 8.92 34.04 -3.14
C VAL A 571 8.03 33.45 -4.22
N SER A 572 8.61 32.67 -5.16
CA SER A 572 7.90 32.03 -6.28
C SER A 572 7.47 30.60 -5.97
N GLY A 573 7.75 30.07 -4.79
CA GLY A 573 7.60 28.64 -4.47
C GLY A 573 8.66 27.75 -5.10
N LYS A 574 9.58 28.29 -5.91
CA LYS A 574 10.65 27.56 -6.63
C LYS A 574 11.99 28.25 -6.46
N THR A 575 13.05 27.44 -6.51
CA THR A 575 14.44 27.90 -6.50
C THR A 575 15.30 27.09 -7.47
N ASP A 576 16.33 27.71 -8.00
CA ASP A 576 17.33 27.07 -8.86
C ASP A 576 18.62 26.82 -8.09
N ILE A 577 19.20 25.65 -8.25
CA ILE A 577 20.52 25.29 -7.73
C ILE A 577 21.45 24.99 -8.89
N THR A 578 22.59 25.62 -8.92
CA THR A 578 23.67 25.32 -9.89
C THR A 578 24.50 24.13 -9.40
N THR A 579 24.53 23.06 -10.19
CA THR A 579 25.30 21.84 -9.91
C THR A 579 26.15 21.47 -11.13
N ALA A 580 27.00 20.43 -11.01
CA ALA A 580 27.73 19.86 -12.13
C ALA A 580 26.82 19.26 -13.21
N SER A 581 25.60 18.87 -12.86
CA SER A 581 24.59 18.35 -13.79
C SER A 581 23.80 19.44 -14.51
N GLY A 582 24.09 20.71 -14.21
CA GLY A 582 23.34 21.87 -14.70
C GLY A 582 22.50 22.53 -13.59
N LYS A 583 21.56 23.35 -13.99
CA LYS A 583 20.62 23.97 -13.04
C LYS A 583 19.50 22.98 -12.72
N ILE A 584 19.42 22.58 -11.46
CA ILE A 584 18.34 21.75 -10.92
C ILE A 584 17.35 22.62 -10.16
N ARG A 585 16.12 22.13 -10.02
CA ARG A 585 15.04 22.86 -9.35
C ARG A 585 14.73 22.30 -7.98
N GLY A 586 14.48 23.23 -7.04
CA GLY A 586 13.94 22.98 -5.72
C GLY A 586 12.59 23.69 -5.54
N ALA A 587 11.91 23.37 -4.45
CA ALA A 587 10.62 23.95 -4.10
C ALA A 587 10.62 24.48 -2.67
N LEU A 588 9.79 25.50 -2.41
CA LEU A 588 9.36 26.07 -1.14
C LEU A 588 10.46 26.77 -0.34
N TRP A 589 11.60 26.11 -0.09
CA TRP A 589 12.60 26.55 0.88
C TRP A 589 13.97 26.71 0.24
N GLU A 590 14.68 27.72 0.70
CA GLU A 590 16.13 27.89 0.53
C GLU A 590 16.76 27.82 1.92
N GLU A 591 17.50 26.73 2.18
CA GLU A 591 18.26 26.53 3.39
C GLU A 591 19.75 26.60 3.04
N VAL A 592 20.44 27.63 3.52
CA VAL A 592 21.87 27.79 3.32
C VAL A 592 22.62 26.86 4.26
N LEU A 593 23.32 25.88 3.70
CA LEU A 593 24.06 24.86 4.41
C LEU A 593 25.55 25.23 4.51
N THR A 594 25.95 25.97 5.56
CA THR A 594 27.35 26.32 5.77
C THR A 594 28.21 25.10 6.09
N PRO A 595 29.22 24.75 5.24
CA PRO A 595 30.04 23.57 5.42
C PRO A 595 31.01 23.73 6.56
N LYS A 596 31.32 22.62 7.27
CA LYS A 596 32.42 22.45 8.22
C LYS A 596 33.61 21.79 7.52
N GLN A 597 34.76 21.71 8.20
CA GLN A 597 35.95 21.04 7.68
C GLN A 597 35.67 19.59 7.26
N GLY A 598 36.08 19.23 6.04
CA GLY A 598 35.88 17.91 5.44
C GLY A 598 34.57 17.70 4.72
N ALA A 599 33.75 18.73 4.60
CA ALA A 599 32.60 18.76 3.72
C ALA A 599 32.93 19.46 2.40
N LYS A 600 32.14 19.13 1.34
CA LYS A 600 32.26 19.70 -0.01
C LYS A 600 30.94 20.29 -0.44
N VAL A 601 30.94 21.53 -0.90
CA VAL A 601 29.81 22.14 -1.58
C VAL A 601 29.75 21.60 -3.01
N VAL A 602 28.60 21.01 -3.38
CA VAL A 602 28.38 20.43 -4.73
C VAL A 602 27.21 21.09 -5.46
N GLY A 603 26.51 22.03 -4.81
CA GLY A 603 25.48 22.87 -5.41
C GLY A 603 25.37 24.19 -4.69
N THR A 604 25.05 25.26 -5.44
CA THR A 604 24.87 26.62 -4.89
C THR A 604 23.57 27.24 -5.37
N PHE A 605 22.94 28.05 -4.53
CA PHE A 605 21.83 28.93 -4.92
C PHE A 605 22.29 30.03 -5.87
N ALA A 606 21.35 30.82 -6.38
CA ALA A 606 21.64 31.86 -7.38
C ALA A 606 22.58 32.95 -6.86
N ASP A 607 22.60 33.24 -5.57
CA ASP A 607 23.49 34.19 -4.89
C ASP A 607 24.89 33.60 -4.59
N GLY A 608 25.14 32.34 -4.94
CA GLY A 608 26.37 31.62 -4.67
C GLY A 608 26.45 30.97 -3.30
N SER A 609 25.43 31.10 -2.45
CA SER A 609 25.39 30.45 -1.14
C SER A 609 25.26 28.90 -1.26
N PRO A 610 25.83 28.13 -0.31
CA PRO A 610 25.80 26.68 -0.36
C PRO A 610 24.39 26.09 -0.22
N ALA A 611 23.95 25.34 -1.25
CA ALA A 611 22.66 24.70 -1.31
C ALA A 611 22.74 23.16 -1.14
N ILE A 612 23.83 22.54 -1.62
CA ILE A 612 24.05 21.10 -1.49
C ILE A 612 25.45 20.84 -0.95
N VAL A 613 25.51 20.08 0.13
CA VAL A 613 26.75 19.72 0.80
C VAL A 613 26.89 18.21 0.90
N GLU A 614 28.02 17.66 0.46
CA GLU A 614 28.36 16.25 0.66
C GLU A 614 29.52 16.09 1.64
N SER A 615 29.49 15.00 2.42
CA SER A 615 30.57 14.68 3.34
C SER A 615 30.74 13.18 3.51
N PRO A 616 31.97 12.69 3.71
CA PRO A 616 32.22 11.34 4.21
C PRO A 616 31.96 11.28 5.71
N PHE A 617 31.42 10.15 6.18
CA PHE A 617 31.25 9.86 7.61
C PHE A 617 31.37 8.35 7.87
N GLY A 618 32.30 7.96 8.74
CA GLY A 618 32.58 6.54 8.96
C GLY A 618 33.05 5.87 7.66
N LYS A 619 32.36 4.81 7.25
CA LYS A 619 32.59 4.10 5.96
C LYS A 619 31.67 4.58 4.84
N GLY A 620 30.68 5.40 5.14
CA GLY A 620 29.69 5.90 4.20
C GLY A 620 29.80 7.39 3.95
N LYS A 621 28.71 7.97 3.47
CA LYS A 621 28.65 9.39 3.11
C LYS A 621 27.23 9.92 3.14
N MET A 622 27.10 11.23 3.29
CA MET A 622 25.81 11.93 3.30
C MET A 622 25.85 13.11 2.33
N MET A 623 24.70 13.35 1.69
CA MET A 623 24.41 14.56 0.92
C MET A 623 23.19 15.23 1.54
N ALA A 624 23.37 16.48 2.00
CA ALA A 624 22.29 17.33 2.49
C ALA A 624 21.93 18.34 1.39
N ILE A 625 20.65 18.49 1.11
CA ILE A 625 20.09 19.37 0.08
C ILE A 625 19.21 20.40 0.78
N GLY A 626 19.50 21.67 0.62
CA GLY A 626 18.80 22.79 1.28
C GLY A 626 17.48 23.22 0.62
N THR A 627 16.81 22.31 -0.07
CA THR A 627 15.50 22.54 -0.68
C THR A 627 14.78 21.21 -0.93
N PHE A 628 13.52 21.24 -1.41
CA PHE A 628 12.75 20.05 -1.76
C PHE A 628 12.82 19.77 -3.27
N VAL A 629 13.81 19.00 -3.68
CA VAL A 629 14.07 18.62 -5.09
C VAL A 629 13.04 17.63 -5.59
N GLY A 630 12.66 16.65 -4.75
CA GLY A 630 11.64 15.66 -5.11
C GLY A 630 10.29 16.31 -5.40
N THR A 631 9.83 17.23 -4.52
CA THR A 631 8.58 17.98 -4.72
C THR A 631 8.58 18.79 -6.01
N SER A 632 9.70 19.47 -6.31
CA SER A 632 9.83 20.23 -7.55
C SER A 632 9.77 19.32 -8.78
N PHE A 633 10.51 18.20 -8.74
CA PHE A 633 10.57 17.27 -9.87
C PHE A 633 9.24 16.57 -10.16
N ASP A 634 8.44 16.24 -9.16
CA ASP A 634 7.11 15.66 -9.38
C ASP A 634 6.22 16.55 -10.25
N SER A 635 6.37 17.88 -10.11
CA SER A 635 5.62 18.88 -10.86
C SER A 635 6.27 19.23 -12.22
N ASP A 636 7.57 19.53 -12.22
CA ASP A 636 8.25 20.17 -13.37
C ASP A 636 8.89 19.18 -14.35
N ARG A 637 9.32 18.02 -13.88
CA ARG A 637 9.88 16.91 -14.66
C ARG A 637 11.03 17.31 -15.59
N ASP A 638 11.83 18.30 -15.21
CA ASP A 638 12.94 18.81 -16.03
C ASP A 638 14.13 17.82 -16.05
N GLU A 639 14.82 17.74 -17.20
CA GLU A 639 15.89 16.76 -17.41
C GLU A 639 17.16 17.01 -16.57
N PRO A 640 17.60 18.25 -16.27
CA PRO A 640 18.72 18.47 -15.38
C PRO A 640 18.47 17.91 -13.98
N THR A 641 17.28 18.12 -13.39
CA THR A 641 16.90 17.58 -12.09
C THR A 641 16.80 16.06 -12.12
N ALA A 642 16.20 15.49 -13.18
CA ALA A 642 16.16 14.04 -13.39
C ALA A 642 17.56 13.43 -13.48
N THR A 643 18.48 14.07 -14.20
CA THR A 643 19.88 13.63 -14.34
C THR A 643 20.62 13.68 -13.01
N PHE A 644 20.42 14.74 -12.23
CA PHE A 644 20.98 14.83 -10.86
C PHE A 644 20.49 13.68 -9.98
N ILE A 645 19.17 13.44 -9.92
CA ILE A 645 18.60 12.36 -9.10
C ILE A 645 19.11 10.98 -9.56
N ARG A 646 19.13 10.70 -10.87
CA ARG A 646 19.70 9.45 -11.38
C ARG A 646 21.20 9.30 -11.10
N GLY A 647 21.93 10.42 -11.08
CA GLY A 647 23.35 10.45 -10.71
C GLY A 647 23.63 9.97 -9.28
N LEU A 648 22.64 10.05 -8.37
CA LEU A 648 22.76 9.51 -7.01
C LEU A 648 22.98 7.98 -7.01
N LEU A 649 22.54 7.27 -8.04
CA LEU A 649 22.80 5.82 -8.17
C LEU A 649 24.29 5.52 -8.30
N ASP A 650 24.97 6.22 -9.21
CA ASP A 650 26.40 6.05 -9.43
C ASP A 650 27.20 6.62 -8.25
N TRP A 651 26.76 7.77 -7.66
CA TRP A 651 27.33 8.32 -6.44
C TRP A 651 27.30 7.32 -5.29
N ALA A 652 26.21 6.54 -5.12
CA ALA A 652 26.09 5.54 -4.08
C ALA A 652 26.67 4.15 -4.46
N GLY A 653 27.12 3.94 -5.69
CA GLY A 653 27.62 2.65 -6.16
C GLY A 653 26.52 1.59 -6.31
N VAL A 654 25.33 1.98 -6.74
CA VAL A 654 24.20 1.09 -6.98
C VAL A 654 24.44 0.26 -8.24
N ARG A 655 24.28 -1.05 -8.13
CA ARG A 655 24.37 -1.96 -9.28
C ARG A 655 23.04 -2.06 -10.02
N ARG A 656 23.13 -2.19 -11.34
CA ARG A 656 21.98 -2.39 -12.23
C ARG A 656 21.93 -3.84 -12.68
N PRO A 657 21.14 -4.72 -12.04
CA PRO A 657 21.11 -6.15 -12.36
C PRO A 657 20.44 -6.46 -13.68
N PHE A 658 19.66 -5.51 -14.21
CA PHE A 658 19.02 -5.57 -15.52
C PHE A 658 18.91 -4.16 -16.11
N SER A 659 18.73 -4.07 -17.41
CA SER A 659 18.57 -2.80 -18.11
C SER A 659 17.73 -2.97 -19.39
N ALA A 660 17.05 -1.93 -19.77
CA ALA A 660 16.38 -1.79 -21.07
C ALA A 660 16.60 -0.37 -21.59
N ASP A 661 16.24 -0.13 -22.83
CA ASP A 661 16.21 1.22 -23.38
C ASP A 661 15.18 2.08 -22.61
N ARG A 662 15.34 3.40 -22.59
CA ARG A 662 14.61 4.34 -21.70
C ARG A 662 13.07 4.23 -21.74
N ASN A 663 12.52 3.81 -22.86
CA ASN A 663 11.06 3.75 -23.06
C ASN A 663 10.45 2.43 -22.60
N ILE A 664 11.25 1.51 -22.09
CA ILE A 664 10.80 0.21 -21.59
C ILE A 664 11.01 0.13 -20.09
N GLU A 665 9.94 -0.09 -19.35
CA GLU A 665 10.05 -0.57 -17.97
C GLU A 665 10.43 -2.04 -17.98
N LEU A 666 11.51 -2.39 -17.28
CA LEU A 666 11.92 -3.78 -17.08
C LEU A 666 11.91 -4.13 -15.61
N ARG A 667 11.27 -5.25 -15.29
CA ARG A 667 11.28 -5.85 -13.95
C ARG A 667 11.76 -7.29 -14.04
N ALA A 668 12.41 -7.74 -12.99
CA ALA A 668 12.88 -9.13 -12.91
C ALA A 668 12.62 -9.72 -11.52
N MET A 669 12.36 -11.02 -11.50
CA MET A 669 12.18 -11.81 -10.30
C MET A 669 12.98 -13.11 -10.37
N LYS A 670 13.31 -13.70 -9.22
CA LYS A 670 13.88 -15.05 -9.10
C LYS A 670 12.81 -16.00 -8.60
N SER A 671 12.73 -17.17 -9.23
CA SER A 671 11.88 -18.28 -8.81
C SER A 671 12.67 -19.59 -8.94
N GLY A 672 13.21 -20.09 -7.84
CA GLY A 672 14.16 -21.20 -7.88
C GLY A 672 15.35 -20.89 -8.81
N ASN A 673 15.56 -21.71 -9.82
CA ASN A 673 16.61 -21.52 -10.83
C ASN A 673 16.18 -20.60 -11.99
N ALA A 674 14.91 -20.28 -12.10
CA ALA A 674 14.38 -19.43 -13.14
C ALA A 674 14.58 -17.94 -12.81
N THR A 675 14.79 -17.15 -13.86
CA THR A 675 14.67 -15.68 -13.82
C THR A 675 13.46 -15.29 -14.64
N MET A 676 12.47 -14.67 -14.01
CA MET A 676 11.32 -14.10 -14.70
C MET A 676 11.62 -12.66 -15.06
N ILE A 677 11.24 -12.26 -16.26
CA ILE A 677 11.34 -10.88 -16.74
C ILE A 677 9.98 -10.39 -17.22
N PHE A 678 9.73 -9.10 -16.99
CA PHE A 678 8.53 -8.40 -17.42
C PHE A 678 8.95 -7.09 -18.02
N ALA A 679 8.66 -6.90 -19.31
CA ALA A 679 9.01 -5.70 -20.04
C ALA A 679 7.74 -5.03 -20.55
N PHE A 680 7.61 -3.72 -20.27
CA PHE A 680 6.41 -2.94 -20.56
C PHE A 680 6.77 -1.77 -21.48
N ASN A 681 6.06 -1.65 -22.58
CA ASN A 681 6.00 -0.43 -23.39
C ASN A 681 4.73 0.34 -22.99
N HIS A 682 4.88 1.36 -22.16
CA HIS A 682 3.76 2.22 -21.76
C HIS A 682 3.43 3.33 -22.75
N GLY A 683 4.19 3.41 -23.85
CA GLY A 683 4.02 4.44 -24.89
C GLY A 683 2.93 4.10 -25.91
N ASP A 684 2.52 5.10 -26.66
CA ASP A 684 1.47 5.01 -27.69
C ASP A 684 2.01 4.63 -29.08
N SER A 685 3.27 4.23 -29.17
CA SER A 685 3.94 3.82 -30.42
C SER A 685 4.75 2.53 -30.21
N SER A 686 4.93 1.79 -31.29
CA SER A 686 5.83 0.63 -31.28
C SER A 686 7.29 1.05 -31.10
N VAL A 687 8.05 0.25 -30.36
CA VAL A 687 9.47 0.47 -30.09
C VAL A 687 10.24 -0.84 -30.11
N THR A 688 11.41 -0.86 -30.77
CA THR A 688 12.37 -1.95 -30.61
C THR A 688 13.31 -1.61 -29.46
N SER A 689 13.47 -2.52 -28.51
CA SER A 689 14.32 -2.34 -27.34
C SER A 689 15.23 -3.53 -27.11
N ASN A 690 16.44 -3.24 -26.63
CA ASN A 690 17.37 -4.23 -26.12
C ASN A 690 17.15 -4.38 -24.61
N ILE A 691 16.81 -5.60 -24.19
CA ILE A 691 16.65 -5.99 -22.80
C ILE A 691 17.88 -6.78 -22.39
N ALA A 692 18.46 -6.46 -21.24
CA ALA A 692 19.61 -7.16 -20.74
C ALA A 692 19.43 -7.56 -19.27
N VAL A 693 19.81 -8.79 -18.94
CA VAL A 693 19.73 -9.36 -17.59
C VAL A 693 21.09 -9.96 -17.23
N SER A 694 21.54 -9.70 -16.00
CA SER A 694 22.79 -10.28 -15.48
C SER A 694 22.57 -11.76 -15.15
N LEU A 695 23.16 -12.64 -15.96
CA LEU A 695 23.11 -14.10 -15.78
C LEU A 695 24.50 -14.69 -16.08
N PRO A 696 24.91 -15.76 -15.36
CA PRO A 696 26.16 -16.47 -15.67
C PRO A 696 26.21 -16.92 -17.12
N ASP A 697 27.42 -17.03 -17.68
CA ASP A 697 27.63 -17.50 -19.07
C ASP A 697 27.04 -18.91 -19.25
N GLY A 698 26.38 -19.11 -20.38
CA GLY A 698 25.73 -20.38 -20.69
C GLY A 698 24.57 -20.25 -21.69
N THR A 699 23.98 -21.40 -22.01
CA THR A 699 22.77 -21.47 -22.84
C THR A 699 21.55 -21.48 -21.96
N TYR A 700 20.54 -20.72 -22.33
CA TYR A 700 19.26 -20.57 -21.63
C TYR A 700 18.11 -20.74 -22.61
N ASN A 701 16.97 -21.21 -22.10
CA ASN A 701 15.70 -21.21 -22.78
C ASN A 701 14.86 -20.04 -22.24
N VAL A 702 14.35 -19.21 -23.15
CA VAL A 702 13.42 -18.15 -22.83
C VAL A 702 12.03 -18.64 -23.23
N ARG A 703 11.11 -18.68 -22.27
CA ARG A 703 9.73 -19.12 -22.48
C ARG A 703 8.78 -17.95 -22.23
N ASP A 704 8.02 -17.59 -23.23
CA ASP A 704 6.92 -16.62 -23.12
C ASP A 704 5.80 -17.22 -22.25
N LEU A 705 5.37 -16.50 -21.21
CA LEU A 705 4.43 -17.03 -20.23
C LEU A 705 2.98 -17.01 -20.71
N GLU A 706 2.63 -16.16 -21.68
CA GLU A 706 1.27 -16.13 -22.25
C GLU A 706 1.09 -17.17 -23.38
N THR A 707 2.08 -17.31 -24.22
CA THR A 707 1.98 -18.16 -25.43
C THR A 707 2.58 -19.54 -25.24
N GLY A 708 3.48 -19.70 -24.26
CA GLY A 708 4.26 -20.91 -24.04
C GLY A 708 5.39 -21.12 -25.05
N GLN A 709 5.59 -20.23 -26.02
CA GLN A 709 6.66 -20.34 -26.99
C GLN A 709 8.03 -20.26 -26.30
N THR A 710 8.95 -21.15 -26.72
CA THR A 710 10.29 -21.24 -26.14
C THR A 710 11.32 -21.10 -27.25
N PHE A 711 12.40 -20.36 -26.95
CA PHE A 711 13.57 -20.26 -27.86
C PHE A 711 14.89 -20.25 -27.07
N PRO A 712 15.96 -20.83 -27.62
CA PRO A 712 17.25 -20.83 -26.97
C PRO A 712 17.95 -19.49 -27.15
N THR A 713 18.74 -19.10 -26.14
CA THR A 713 19.60 -17.91 -26.17
C THR A 713 20.86 -18.14 -25.36
N LYS A 714 21.85 -17.25 -25.47
CA LYS A 714 23.12 -17.33 -24.74
C LYS A 714 23.33 -16.13 -23.84
N SER A 715 23.89 -16.37 -22.69
CA SER A 715 24.51 -15.34 -21.85
C SER A 715 26.00 -15.36 -22.07
N GLU A 716 26.61 -14.24 -22.39
CA GLU A 716 28.03 -14.06 -22.64
C GLU A 716 28.55 -12.86 -21.84
N GLY A 717 29.70 -13.01 -21.19
CA GLY A 717 30.29 -11.98 -20.32
C GLY A 717 29.41 -11.62 -19.12
N GLY A 718 28.65 -12.59 -18.59
CA GLY A 718 27.76 -12.39 -17.46
C GLY A 718 26.44 -11.67 -17.80
N LYS A 719 26.12 -11.53 -19.09
CA LYS A 719 24.96 -10.77 -19.56
C LYS A 719 24.21 -11.48 -20.67
N LEU A 720 22.92 -11.70 -20.48
CA LEU A 720 21.99 -12.16 -21.50
C LEU A 720 21.29 -10.93 -22.10
N THR A 721 21.37 -10.79 -23.44
CA THR A 721 20.73 -9.67 -24.15
C THR A 721 19.73 -10.19 -25.17
N LEU A 722 18.55 -9.58 -25.20
CA LEU A 722 17.45 -9.88 -26.12
C LEU A 722 17.02 -8.60 -26.80
N SER A 723 16.84 -8.64 -28.10
CA SER A 723 16.22 -7.55 -28.86
C SER A 723 14.81 -7.94 -29.23
N ARG A 724 13.85 -7.06 -28.93
CA ARG A 724 12.42 -7.30 -29.17
C ARG A 724 11.71 -6.03 -29.61
N GLU A 725 10.79 -6.19 -30.56
CA GLU A 725 9.80 -5.17 -30.90
C GLU A 725 8.59 -5.28 -29.96
N PHE A 726 8.17 -4.17 -29.39
CA PHE A 726 6.97 -4.00 -28.57
C PHE A 726 5.98 -3.14 -29.32
N ALA A 727 4.74 -3.57 -29.43
CA ALA A 727 3.66 -2.71 -29.89
C ALA A 727 3.39 -1.58 -28.87
N ALA A 728 2.54 -0.62 -29.24
CA ALA A 728 2.04 0.38 -28.30
C ALA A 728 1.33 -0.30 -27.13
N GLN A 729 1.58 0.15 -25.89
CA GLN A 729 0.97 -0.36 -24.65
C GLN A 729 1.09 -1.90 -24.52
N ASP A 730 2.25 -2.45 -24.89
CA ASP A 730 2.51 -3.90 -24.87
C ASP A 730 3.25 -4.34 -23.61
N VAL A 731 3.03 -5.59 -23.23
CA VAL A 731 3.71 -6.26 -22.12
C VAL A 731 4.30 -7.57 -22.61
N TRP A 732 5.49 -7.89 -22.17
CA TRP A 732 6.10 -9.19 -22.37
C TRP A 732 6.52 -9.79 -21.03
N ALA A 733 5.93 -10.94 -20.68
CA ALA A 733 6.28 -11.72 -19.53
C ALA A 733 6.93 -13.03 -19.95
N ALA A 734 8.13 -13.31 -19.45
CA ALA A 734 8.88 -14.52 -19.82
C ALA A 734 9.65 -15.11 -18.64
N SER A 735 9.89 -16.43 -18.68
CA SER A 735 10.84 -17.12 -17.81
C SER A 735 12.12 -17.46 -18.60
N ILE A 736 13.26 -17.37 -17.90
CA ILE A 736 14.59 -17.69 -18.42
C ILE A 736 15.17 -18.78 -17.54
N GLU A 737 15.41 -19.94 -18.13
CA GLU A 737 15.89 -21.16 -17.44
C GLU A 737 17.09 -21.76 -18.17
N ARG A 738 17.98 -22.42 -17.42
CA ARG A 738 19.16 -23.11 -18.01
C ARG A 738 18.79 -24.38 -18.72
#